data_5a71cefc579363121bcaa72c0ec091e1
#
_entry.id   5a71cefc579363121bcaa72c0ec091e1
#
_cell.length_a   1.000
_cell.length_b   1.000
_cell.length_c   1.000
_cell.angle_alpha   90.00
_cell.angle_beta   90.00
_cell.angle_gamma   90.00
#
_symmetry.space_group_name_H-M   'P 1'
#
loop_
_entity.id
_entity.type
_entity.pdbx_description
1 polymer ?
#
loop_
_entity_poly.entity_id
_entity_poly.type
_entity_poly.pdbx_seq_one_letter_code
_entity_poly.pdbx_strand_id
1 'polypeptide(L)'
;WKSTDGGDSWERVRAEGLPTTELGKMNVAFARSNPSIMYLMVEAAAPEGSDEDNLNGLYRSEDGGESWERMNDYNSRPFYYSEVEVDPANPDRVYFSSLRFSDDGGRTMQNMAQGVHVDFHAIWIDPNDPERIVLGNDGGIAISFDRGGNYHFPNVFPIGQFYNISYDMGTPYRVCGGMQDNYTWCGPSTKGGDDITNHDWFRVSGGDGFVSQQDPRDPNRVYSESQGGNMGRSYLASGERTSFGRPNWQESYRVFQDSIAVLWPDSTQPMPSEHRARIQDLQARATADSASLQLRYNWNTPFFLSPHDPDVVYAAANRVLKSDWRGDDLYPISPDLTRADADAIRISTEESGGITPDLTGAETFATITSLAESPLAAGMLYAGTDDGNLWVSRDDGGSWTEVTSATAGLVPDGTYVSRIEPSKHVADRVYVTFDNHRRGDFTPYVLVSENAGRSFRSIASDLPTGKPDFAHVIREDWVNPNLLFVGTDVGAYVSLDRGASWDRFMNGLPTVPVHDLQIHPREGELIAGTHGRSIWIVDIKPLQQFSQTVVDADAHLFDPAPAHQYGMAPTGGEFTAQHYFAVPTPDRGATLTYWLGQEAEDASITVTAADGTEMWSQDVTATRGMHSVTWNLRGQSEPIPLSPSERRDSIAIVQRLREVGDSLVDAGENR
;
A
#
# COMPACT_ATOMS: atom_id res chain seq x y z
N TRP A 1 -20.38 27.62 -15.31
CA TRP A 1 -19.82 28.55 -16.28
C TRP A 1 -20.00 27.99 -17.70
N LYS A 2 -20.25 28.86 -18.69
CA LYS A 2 -20.44 28.50 -20.09
C LYS A 2 -19.51 29.37 -20.94
N SER A 3 -18.85 28.78 -21.92
CA SER A 3 -18.13 29.45 -22.98
C SER A 3 -18.83 29.22 -24.32
N THR A 4 -18.84 30.23 -25.19
CA THR A 4 -19.34 30.14 -26.56
C THR A 4 -18.25 30.46 -27.61
N ASP A 5 -17.01 30.63 -27.15
CA ASP A 5 -15.84 31.04 -27.96
C ASP A 5 -14.65 30.06 -27.79
N GLY A 6 -14.92 28.80 -27.43
CA GLY A 6 -13.88 27.78 -27.30
C GLY A 6 -13.06 27.84 -26.01
N GLY A 7 -13.53 28.58 -25.02
CA GLY A 7 -12.87 28.71 -23.71
C GLY A 7 -12.12 30.03 -23.54
N ASP A 8 -12.14 30.93 -24.52
CA ASP A 8 -11.48 32.25 -24.44
C ASP A 8 -12.15 33.13 -23.41
N SER A 9 -13.49 33.03 -23.26
CA SER A 9 -14.24 33.70 -22.20
C SER A 9 -15.29 32.78 -21.57
N TRP A 10 -15.65 33.06 -20.31
CA TRP A 10 -16.58 32.26 -19.53
C TRP A 10 -17.60 33.13 -18.81
N GLU A 11 -18.87 32.78 -18.95
CA GLU A 11 -19.98 33.41 -18.23
C GLU A 11 -20.57 32.46 -17.20
N ARG A 12 -20.89 32.98 -16.00
CA ARG A 12 -21.59 32.20 -14.99
C ARG A 12 -23.02 31.97 -15.44
N VAL A 13 -23.40 30.69 -15.56
CA VAL A 13 -24.79 30.30 -15.86
C VAL A 13 -25.67 30.63 -14.65
N ARG A 14 -26.75 31.38 -14.91
CA ARG A 14 -27.79 31.73 -13.95
C ARG A 14 -29.13 31.45 -14.60
N ALA A 15 -29.52 30.18 -14.65
CA ALA A 15 -30.73 29.76 -15.31
C ALA A 15 -31.85 29.55 -14.29
N GLU A 16 -33.11 29.70 -14.74
CA GLU A 16 -34.27 29.38 -13.92
C GLU A 16 -34.24 27.91 -13.50
N GLY A 17 -34.56 27.63 -12.24
CA GLY A 17 -34.59 26.28 -11.66
C GLY A 17 -33.25 25.78 -11.12
N LEU A 18 -32.14 26.46 -11.36
CA LEU A 18 -30.88 26.10 -10.74
C LEU A 18 -30.76 26.61 -9.29
N PRO A 19 -30.08 25.88 -8.39
CA PRO A 19 -29.78 26.37 -7.05
C PRO A 19 -28.95 27.66 -7.12
N THR A 20 -29.28 28.61 -6.28
CA THR A 20 -28.56 29.89 -6.15
C THR A 20 -27.77 29.98 -4.85
N THR A 21 -27.84 28.96 -4.02
CA THR A 21 -27.15 28.79 -2.75
C THR A 21 -25.67 28.44 -2.95
N GLU A 22 -24.95 28.11 -1.91
CA GLU A 22 -23.59 27.59 -2.01
C GLU A 22 -23.58 26.24 -2.72
N LEU A 23 -22.67 26.09 -3.68
CA LEU A 23 -22.55 24.91 -4.55
C LEU A 23 -21.23 24.21 -4.28
N GLY A 24 -21.30 22.88 -4.12
CA GLY A 24 -20.15 21.99 -4.04
C GLY A 24 -19.83 21.29 -5.36
N LYS A 25 -19.52 19.99 -5.30
CA LYS A 25 -19.19 19.16 -6.47
C LYS A 25 -20.38 19.10 -7.44
N MET A 26 -20.09 19.17 -8.74
CA MET A 26 -21.10 19.00 -9.77
C MET A 26 -20.52 18.37 -11.03
N ASN A 27 -21.38 17.69 -11.79
CA ASN A 27 -21.06 17.13 -13.09
C ASN A 27 -22.21 17.42 -14.07
N VAL A 28 -21.89 17.74 -15.33
CA VAL A 28 -22.86 18.00 -16.38
C VAL A 28 -22.69 16.98 -17.50
N ALA A 29 -23.80 16.41 -17.97
CA ALA A 29 -23.84 15.48 -19.11
C ALA A 29 -24.84 15.95 -20.17
N PHE A 30 -24.50 15.67 -21.42
CA PHE A 30 -25.31 16.03 -22.59
C PHE A 30 -25.86 14.77 -23.27
N ALA A 31 -27.14 14.78 -23.62
CA ALA A 31 -27.70 13.72 -24.44
C ALA A 31 -27.20 13.84 -25.88
N ARG A 32 -26.37 12.90 -26.34
CA ARG A 32 -25.79 12.93 -27.70
C ARG A 32 -26.85 12.87 -28.79
N SER A 33 -27.96 12.15 -28.56
CA SER A 33 -29.09 12.06 -29.46
C SER A 33 -29.89 13.34 -29.57
N ASN A 34 -29.87 14.20 -28.53
CA ASN A 34 -30.51 15.50 -28.50
C ASN A 34 -29.75 16.46 -27.56
N PRO A 35 -28.80 17.25 -28.06
CA PRO A 35 -27.95 18.11 -27.23
C PRO A 35 -28.67 19.22 -26.46
N SER A 36 -29.96 19.47 -26.77
CA SER A 36 -30.79 20.38 -25.96
C SER A 36 -31.15 19.79 -24.61
N ILE A 37 -31.10 18.47 -24.49
CA ILE A 37 -31.32 17.77 -23.22
C ILE A 37 -29.99 17.63 -22.48
N MET A 38 -29.96 18.23 -21.30
CA MET A 38 -28.78 18.25 -20.44
C MET A 38 -29.18 17.80 -19.03
N TYR A 39 -28.23 17.20 -18.33
CA TYR A 39 -28.36 16.81 -16.94
C TYR A 39 -27.24 17.43 -16.12
N LEU A 40 -27.58 17.85 -14.91
CA LEU A 40 -26.65 18.37 -13.93
C LEU A 40 -26.87 17.60 -12.62
N MET A 41 -25.88 16.87 -12.17
CA MET A 41 -25.82 16.37 -10.80
C MET A 41 -25.07 17.40 -9.96
N VAL A 42 -25.67 17.87 -8.86
CA VAL A 42 -25.09 18.95 -8.07
C VAL A 42 -25.23 18.74 -6.59
N GLU A 43 -24.19 19.14 -5.86
CA GLU A 43 -24.22 19.38 -4.43
C GLU A 43 -24.56 20.86 -4.19
N ALA A 44 -25.62 21.13 -3.42
CA ALA A 44 -26.06 22.49 -3.14
C ALA A 44 -26.64 22.62 -1.73
N ALA A 45 -26.23 23.66 -1.02
CA ALA A 45 -26.71 23.94 0.32
C ALA A 45 -28.20 24.30 0.33
N ALA A 46 -28.87 24.08 1.46
CA ALA A 46 -30.23 24.57 1.67
C ALA A 46 -30.27 26.11 1.67
N PRO A 47 -31.39 26.72 1.23
CA PRO A 47 -31.62 28.14 1.44
C PRO A 47 -31.71 28.48 2.93
N GLU A 48 -31.14 29.61 3.33
CA GLU A 48 -31.24 30.07 4.72
C GLU A 48 -32.71 30.22 5.17
N GLY A 49 -33.06 29.53 6.26
CA GLY A 49 -34.43 29.52 6.80
C GLY A 49 -35.40 28.63 6.06
N SER A 50 -34.94 27.75 5.17
CA SER A 50 -35.74 26.71 4.51
C SER A 50 -35.96 25.51 5.43
N ASP A 51 -37.07 24.78 5.20
CA ASP A 51 -37.30 23.47 5.81
C ASP A 51 -36.60 22.33 5.04
N GLU A 52 -35.94 22.61 3.92
CA GLU A 52 -35.16 21.63 3.17
C GLU A 52 -33.76 21.47 3.77
N ASP A 53 -33.26 20.24 3.85
CA ASP A 53 -31.91 19.95 4.35
C ASP A 53 -30.84 20.40 3.36
N ASN A 54 -31.14 20.31 2.04
CA ASN A 54 -30.24 20.72 0.94
C ASN A 54 -31.01 20.80 -0.39
N LEU A 55 -30.33 21.34 -1.42
CA LEU A 55 -30.82 21.32 -2.81
C LEU A 55 -30.03 20.36 -3.70
N ASN A 56 -29.42 19.33 -3.12
CA ASN A 56 -28.72 18.29 -3.86
C ASN A 56 -29.65 17.58 -4.85
N GLY A 57 -29.08 16.97 -5.87
CA GLY A 57 -29.80 16.06 -6.73
C GLY A 57 -29.51 16.23 -8.23
N LEU A 58 -30.36 15.60 -9.00
CA LEU A 58 -30.33 15.64 -10.45
C LEU A 58 -31.26 16.72 -10.97
N TYR A 59 -30.73 17.57 -11.80
CA TYR A 59 -31.46 18.59 -12.55
C TYR A 59 -31.42 18.26 -14.03
N ARG A 60 -32.51 18.54 -14.77
CA ARG A 60 -32.63 18.34 -16.21
C ARG A 60 -33.03 19.64 -16.89
N SER A 61 -32.41 19.91 -18.03
CA SER A 61 -32.81 20.94 -18.99
C SER A 61 -33.24 20.28 -20.30
N GLU A 62 -34.24 20.87 -20.97
CA GLU A 62 -34.69 20.45 -22.30
C GLU A 62 -34.46 21.54 -23.38
N ASP A 63 -33.92 22.66 -23.00
CA ASP A 63 -33.74 23.86 -23.83
C ASP A 63 -32.29 24.32 -23.96
N GLY A 64 -31.34 23.42 -23.73
CA GLY A 64 -29.90 23.74 -23.85
C GLY A 64 -29.34 24.52 -22.68
N GLY A 65 -29.96 24.39 -21.50
CA GLY A 65 -29.52 24.99 -20.25
C GLY A 65 -30.11 26.35 -19.94
N GLU A 66 -31.16 26.80 -20.67
CA GLU A 66 -31.85 28.05 -20.39
C GLU A 66 -32.75 27.95 -19.16
N SER A 67 -33.37 26.75 -18.94
CA SER A 67 -34.13 26.46 -17.75
C SER A 67 -33.88 25.01 -17.27
N TRP A 68 -34.10 24.77 -15.96
CA TRP A 68 -33.78 23.49 -15.31
C TRP A 68 -34.93 23.06 -14.38
N GLU A 69 -35.23 21.76 -14.34
CA GLU A 69 -36.14 21.12 -13.42
C GLU A 69 -35.38 20.15 -12.52
N ARG A 70 -35.56 20.21 -11.20
CA ARG A 70 -35.05 19.22 -10.26
C ARG A 70 -35.82 17.93 -10.38
N MET A 71 -35.20 16.89 -10.92
CA MET A 71 -35.85 15.61 -11.20
C MET A 71 -35.98 14.75 -9.96
N ASN A 72 -35.01 14.78 -9.07
CA ASN A 72 -34.93 14.08 -7.80
C ASN A 72 -33.93 14.74 -6.86
N ASP A 73 -33.93 14.32 -5.58
CA ASP A 73 -33.05 14.79 -4.51
C ASP A 73 -31.86 13.84 -4.25
N TYR A 74 -31.70 12.82 -5.09
CA TYR A 74 -30.69 11.81 -4.85
C TYR A 74 -29.29 12.32 -5.16
N ASN A 75 -28.46 12.37 -4.15
CA ASN A 75 -26.99 12.48 -4.24
C ASN A 75 -26.42 11.96 -2.91
N SER A 76 -26.12 10.67 -2.82
CA SER A 76 -25.86 9.97 -1.55
C SER A 76 -24.56 10.37 -0.85
N ARG A 77 -23.54 10.77 -1.59
CA ARG A 77 -22.25 11.32 -1.10
C ARG A 77 -21.83 12.44 -2.03
N PRO A 78 -22.42 13.63 -1.89
CA PRO A 78 -22.36 14.68 -2.92
C PRO A 78 -20.92 15.05 -3.32
N PHE A 79 -20.03 15.27 -2.35
CA PHE A 79 -18.62 15.61 -2.62
C PHE A 79 -17.87 14.46 -3.31
N TYR A 80 -18.37 13.23 -3.24
CA TYR A 80 -17.70 12.02 -3.73
C TYR A 80 -18.30 11.52 -5.05
N TYR A 81 -19.64 11.38 -5.13
CA TYR A 81 -20.33 10.72 -6.24
C TYR A 81 -20.99 11.64 -7.26
N SER A 82 -21.04 12.93 -7.16
CA SER A 82 -21.82 13.84 -8.04
C SER A 82 -21.50 13.68 -9.54
N GLU A 83 -21.68 12.48 -10.08
CA GLU A 83 -21.39 12.12 -11.48
C GLU A 83 -22.64 11.55 -12.14
N VAL A 84 -22.89 11.97 -13.39
CA VAL A 84 -24.00 11.52 -14.24
C VAL A 84 -23.51 11.33 -15.67
N GLU A 85 -24.00 10.28 -16.34
CA GLU A 85 -23.74 10.00 -17.75
C GLU A 85 -25.06 9.68 -18.46
N VAL A 86 -25.22 10.08 -19.72
CA VAL A 86 -26.44 9.88 -20.49
C VAL A 86 -26.22 8.84 -21.58
N ASP A 87 -27.19 7.93 -21.73
CA ASP A 87 -27.19 6.96 -22.83
C ASP A 87 -27.15 7.70 -24.17
N PRO A 88 -26.21 7.40 -25.06
CA PRO A 88 -26.03 8.13 -26.30
C PRO A 88 -27.21 8.02 -27.27
N ALA A 89 -28.05 6.98 -27.14
CA ALA A 89 -29.21 6.73 -28.00
C ALA A 89 -30.55 7.15 -27.35
N ASN A 90 -30.62 7.14 -26.01
CA ASN A 90 -31.84 7.45 -25.26
C ASN A 90 -31.60 8.62 -24.29
N PRO A 91 -32.13 9.83 -24.57
CA PRO A 91 -31.89 11.00 -23.73
C PRO A 91 -32.58 10.92 -22.35
N ASP A 92 -33.52 9.99 -22.14
CA ASP A 92 -34.21 9.78 -20.87
C ASP A 92 -33.52 8.70 -20.00
N ARG A 93 -32.54 7.99 -20.56
CA ARG A 93 -31.76 7.03 -19.79
C ARG A 93 -30.48 7.66 -19.29
N VAL A 94 -30.35 7.72 -17.96
CA VAL A 94 -29.19 8.30 -17.27
C VAL A 94 -28.63 7.34 -16.25
N TYR A 95 -27.32 7.37 -16.07
CA TYR A 95 -26.55 6.54 -15.15
C TYR A 95 -25.87 7.41 -14.10
N PHE A 96 -25.76 6.87 -12.90
CA PHE A 96 -25.21 7.57 -11.75
C PHE A 96 -24.03 6.79 -11.17
N SER A 97 -23.02 7.48 -10.67
CA SER A 97 -21.82 6.90 -10.07
C SER A 97 -22.05 5.99 -8.86
N SER A 98 -23.27 5.87 -8.37
CA SER A 98 -23.67 4.98 -7.26
C SER A 98 -24.32 3.66 -7.72
N LEU A 99 -23.99 3.14 -8.91
CA LEU A 99 -24.59 1.96 -9.55
C LEU A 99 -26.13 2.04 -9.67
N ARG A 100 -26.61 3.17 -10.09
CA ARG A 100 -28.03 3.40 -10.37
C ARG A 100 -28.24 3.93 -11.76
N PHE A 101 -29.44 3.76 -12.26
CA PHE A 101 -29.87 4.35 -13.53
C PHE A 101 -31.33 4.77 -13.44
N SER A 102 -31.75 5.60 -14.38
CA SER A 102 -33.13 5.99 -14.62
C SER A 102 -33.47 5.81 -16.09
N ASP A 103 -34.71 5.43 -16.42
CA ASP A 103 -35.23 5.36 -17.77
C ASP A 103 -36.27 6.44 -18.08
N ASP A 104 -36.53 7.34 -17.14
CA ASP A 104 -37.60 8.37 -17.21
C ASP A 104 -37.06 9.79 -16.95
N GLY A 105 -35.79 10.02 -17.36
CA GLY A 105 -35.15 11.33 -17.21
C GLY A 105 -34.78 11.69 -15.78
N GLY A 106 -34.63 10.71 -14.93
CA GLY A 106 -34.21 10.90 -13.54
C GLY A 106 -35.34 10.96 -12.52
N ARG A 107 -36.61 10.76 -12.92
CA ARG A 107 -37.74 10.79 -11.96
C ARG A 107 -37.76 9.57 -11.06
N THR A 108 -37.47 8.39 -11.61
CA THR A 108 -37.36 7.16 -10.84
C THR A 108 -35.99 6.54 -11.00
N MET A 109 -35.49 5.88 -9.98
CA MET A 109 -34.16 5.27 -9.97
C MET A 109 -34.22 3.77 -9.73
N GLN A 110 -33.40 3.04 -10.48
CA GLN A 110 -33.24 1.61 -10.39
C GLN A 110 -31.78 1.26 -10.10
N ASN A 111 -31.55 0.13 -9.46
CA ASN A 111 -30.20 -0.36 -9.24
C ASN A 111 -29.69 -1.06 -10.50
N MET A 112 -28.44 -0.84 -10.83
CA MET A 112 -27.69 -1.67 -11.76
C MET A 112 -27.32 -3.01 -11.11
N ALA A 113 -26.85 -3.98 -11.90
CA ALA A 113 -26.42 -5.27 -11.37
C ALA A 113 -25.31 -5.11 -10.31
N GLN A 114 -25.36 -5.98 -9.31
CA GLN A 114 -24.36 -6.09 -8.27
C GLN A 114 -23.24 -7.04 -8.71
N GLY A 115 -22.16 -7.12 -7.96
CA GLY A 115 -21.06 -8.08 -8.19
C GLY A 115 -19.81 -7.45 -8.77
N VAL A 116 -19.74 -6.11 -8.77
CA VAL A 116 -18.53 -5.33 -9.03
C VAL A 116 -18.14 -4.53 -7.79
N HIS A 117 -16.90 -4.06 -7.74
CA HIS A 117 -16.45 -3.20 -6.65
C HIS A 117 -17.27 -1.91 -6.58
N VAL A 118 -17.38 -1.33 -5.41
CA VAL A 118 -18.03 -0.03 -5.19
C VAL A 118 -17.14 1.14 -5.64
N ASP A 119 -17.58 2.37 -5.36
CA ASP A 119 -16.78 3.59 -5.58
C ASP A 119 -16.43 3.83 -7.05
N PHE A 120 -17.50 4.04 -7.83
CA PHE A 120 -17.41 4.32 -9.26
C PHE A 120 -17.17 5.80 -9.49
N HIS A 121 -16.13 6.11 -10.29
CA HIS A 121 -15.78 7.47 -10.65
C HIS A 121 -15.66 7.68 -12.17
N ALA A 122 -15.91 6.65 -12.97
CA ALA A 122 -15.93 6.75 -14.42
C ALA A 122 -16.95 5.79 -15.02
N ILE A 123 -17.80 6.30 -15.89
CA ILE A 123 -18.76 5.53 -16.70
C ILE A 123 -18.54 5.97 -18.15
N TRP A 124 -18.25 5.02 -19.01
CA TRP A 124 -18.21 5.24 -20.45
C TRP A 124 -19.22 4.34 -21.13
N ILE A 125 -20.03 4.90 -22.02
CA ILE A 125 -21.03 4.18 -22.81
C ILE A 125 -20.63 4.27 -24.26
N ASP A 126 -20.56 3.12 -24.95
CA ASP A 126 -20.22 3.08 -26.36
C ASP A 126 -21.26 3.86 -27.20
N PRO A 127 -20.86 4.92 -27.91
CA PRO A 127 -21.81 5.72 -28.69
C PRO A 127 -22.43 4.97 -29.86
N ASN A 128 -21.84 3.84 -30.28
CA ASN A 128 -22.36 3.02 -31.39
C ASN A 128 -23.10 1.78 -30.91
N ASP A 129 -22.92 1.40 -29.64
CA ASP A 129 -23.54 0.24 -29.02
C ASP A 129 -23.80 0.51 -27.53
N PRO A 130 -24.93 1.14 -27.18
CA PRO A 130 -25.24 1.52 -25.78
C PRO A 130 -25.42 0.33 -24.82
N GLU A 131 -25.43 -0.91 -25.32
CA GLU A 131 -25.38 -2.09 -24.45
C GLU A 131 -24.00 -2.29 -23.83
N ARG A 132 -22.95 -1.74 -24.47
CA ARG A 132 -21.59 -1.77 -23.97
C ARG A 132 -21.31 -0.61 -23.04
N ILE A 133 -21.06 -0.94 -21.77
CA ILE A 133 -20.68 0.04 -20.74
C ILE A 133 -19.33 -0.38 -20.13
N VAL A 134 -18.45 0.56 -19.92
CA VAL A 134 -17.20 0.39 -19.17
C VAL A 134 -17.27 1.24 -17.93
N LEU A 135 -17.03 0.62 -16.78
CA LEU A 135 -16.97 1.27 -15.48
C LEU A 135 -15.54 1.26 -14.95
N GLY A 136 -15.11 2.40 -14.41
CA GLY A 136 -13.90 2.50 -13.60
C GLY A 136 -14.29 2.65 -12.12
N ASN A 137 -13.69 1.84 -11.26
CA ASN A 137 -13.94 1.85 -9.82
C ASN A 137 -12.65 1.52 -9.05
N ASP A 138 -12.69 1.60 -7.71
CA ASP A 138 -11.52 1.38 -6.85
C ASP A 138 -11.01 -0.08 -6.86
N GLY A 139 -11.76 -1.02 -7.42
CA GLY A 139 -11.33 -2.39 -7.68
C GLY A 139 -10.76 -2.61 -9.08
N GLY A 140 -10.89 -1.64 -10.01
CA GLY A 140 -10.39 -1.75 -11.37
C GLY A 140 -11.42 -1.40 -12.45
N ILE A 141 -11.52 -2.22 -13.49
CA ILE A 141 -12.40 -2.00 -14.64
C ILE A 141 -13.47 -3.10 -14.70
N ALA A 142 -14.72 -2.72 -14.90
CA ALA A 142 -15.81 -3.62 -15.16
C ALA A 142 -16.46 -3.30 -16.51
N ILE A 143 -16.79 -4.33 -17.31
CA ILE A 143 -17.36 -4.19 -18.65
C ILE A 143 -18.72 -4.90 -18.67
N SER A 144 -19.74 -4.19 -19.11
CA SER A 144 -21.06 -4.76 -19.42
C SER A 144 -21.30 -4.79 -20.92
N PHE A 145 -22.04 -5.78 -21.39
CA PHE A 145 -22.52 -5.91 -22.76
C PHE A 145 -24.05 -5.98 -22.83
N ASP A 146 -24.73 -5.64 -21.74
CA ASP A 146 -26.20 -5.68 -21.59
C ASP A 146 -26.72 -4.51 -20.73
N ARG A 147 -26.14 -3.32 -20.92
CA ARG A 147 -26.54 -2.08 -20.23
C ARG A 147 -26.45 -2.13 -18.72
N GLY A 148 -25.48 -2.87 -18.16
CA GLY A 148 -25.28 -3.00 -16.72
C GLY A 148 -26.15 -4.09 -16.08
N GLY A 149 -26.71 -4.99 -16.87
CA GLY A 149 -27.42 -6.18 -16.39
C GLY A 149 -26.47 -7.23 -15.82
N ASN A 150 -25.28 -7.36 -16.43
CA ASN A 150 -24.19 -8.21 -15.96
C ASN A 150 -22.85 -7.52 -16.23
N TYR A 151 -21.81 -7.90 -15.47
CA TYR A 151 -20.48 -7.36 -15.64
C TYR A 151 -19.43 -8.46 -15.80
N HIS A 152 -18.50 -8.20 -16.70
CA HIS A 152 -17.24 -8.89 -16.82
C HIS A 152 -16.15 -8.05 -16.13
N PHE A 153 -15.45 -8.62 -15.15
CA PHE A 153 -14.36 -7.99 -14.45
C PHE A 153 -13.03 -8.62 -14.90
N PRO A 154 -12.26 -7.98 -15.81
CA PRO A 154 -11.00 -8.53 -16.30
C PRO A 154 -9.91 -8.38 -15.23
N ASN A 155 -9.67 -9.44 -14.46
CA ASN A 155 -8.66 -9.47 -13.41
C ASN A 155 -7.26 -9.78 -14.00
N VAL A 156 -6.81 -8.96 -14.95
CA VAL A 156 -5.57 -9.17 -15.72
C VAL A 156 -4.60 -7.98 -15.66
N PHE A 157 -4.90 -6.96 -14.87
CA PHE A 157 -4.08 -5.76 -14.79
C PHE A 157 -3.04 -5.87 -13.67
N PRO A 158 -1.77 -5.50 -13.93
CA PRO A 158 -0.73 -5.46 -12.91
C PRO A 158 -0.83 -4.18 -12.09
N ILE A 159 -1.94 -4.01 -11.39
CA ILE A 159 -2.23 -2.86 -10.54
C ILE A 159 -2.51 -3.31 -9.12
N GLY A 160 -2.01 -2.52 -8.16
CA GLY A 160 -2.24 -2.73 -6.74
C GLY A 160 -1.68 -1.54 -5.97
N GLN A 161 -2.50 -0.93 -5.13
CA GLN A 161 -2.20 0.29 -4.39
C GLN A 161 -1.81 -0.07 -2.95
N PHE A 162 -0.55 -0.52 -2.78
CA PHE A 162 -0.05 -0.93 -1.48
C PHE A 162 0.38 0.26 -0.62
N TYR A 163 0.00 0.23 0.65
CA TYR A 163 0.46 1.15 1.69
C TYR A 163 1.69 0.62 2.42
N ASN A 164 1.59 -0.59 2.93
CA ASN A 164 2.67 -1.25 3.66
C ASN A 164 2.78 -2.71 3.21
N ILE A 165 3.98 -3.25 3.30
CA ILE A 165 4.28 -4.64 2.99
C ILE A 165 5.07 -5.29 4.12
N SER A 166 4.98 -6.60 4.22
CA SER A 166 5.74 -7.43 5.16
C SER A 166 6.06 -8.78 4.55
N TYR A 167 6.95 -9.54 5.17
CA TYR A 167 7.38 -10.85 4.70
C TYR A 167 7.45 -11.86 5.84
N ASP A 168 7.34 -13.17 5.52
CA ASP A 168 7.60 -14.24 6.46
C ASP A 168 8.99 -14.88 6.24
N MET A 169 9.36 -15.81 7.10
CA MET A 169 10.63 -16.56 7.02
C MET A 169 10.47 -17.94 6.37
N GLY A 170 9.40 -18.18 5.62
CA GLY A 170 9.16 -19.40 4.84
C GLY A 170 10.17 -19.61 3.71
N THR A 171 10.07 -20.76 3.02
CA THR A 171 10.87 -21.06 1.80
C THR A 171 9.97 -21.75 0.77
N PRO A 172 9.61 -21.08 -0.33
CA PRO A 172 9.76 -19.63 -0.58
C PRO A 172 9.03 -18.80 0.49
N TYR A 173 9.54 -17.60 0.76
CA TYR A 173 8.85 -16.70 1.68
C TYR A 173 7.59 -16.10 1.03
N ARG A 174 6.67 -15.64 1.86
CA ARG A 174 5.50 -14.92 1.40
C ARG A 174 5.63 -13.44 1.69
N VAL A 175 5.06 -12.64 0.82
CA VAL A 175 4.86 -11.22 1.01
C VAL A 175 3.40 -10.98 1.31
N CYS A 176 3.11 -10.18 2.34
CA CYS A 176 1.77 -9.67 2.63
C CYS A 176 1.76 -8.16 2.50
N GLY A 177 0.63 -7.59 2.12
CA GLY A 177 0.46 -6.15 2.05
C GLY A 177 -1.00 -5.74 2.07
N GLY A 178 -1.24 -4.56 2.63
CA GLY A 178 -2.54 -3.92 2.65
C GLY A 178 -2.70 -2.96 1.47
N MET A 179 -3.87 -2.99 0.85
CA MET A 179 -4.23 -2.13 -0.28
C MET A 179 -5.47 -1.30 0.07
N GLN A 180 -5.47 -0.04 -0.35
CA GLN A 180 -6.65 0.79 -0.26
C GLN A 180 -7.83 0.10 -0.98
N ASP A 181 -8.99 0.10 -0.35
CA ASP A 181 -10.26 -0.46 -0.84
C ASP A 181 -10.24 -1.95 -1.19
N ASN A 182 -9.07 -2.58 -1.20
CA ASN A 182 -8.86 -3.93 -1.74
C ASN A 182 -8.25 -4.91 -0.74
N TYR A 183 -8.46 -4.70 0.56
CA TYR A 183 -8.12 -5.65 1.62
C TYR A 183 -6.60 -5.83 1.87
N THR A 184 -6.26 -6.78 2.74
CA THR A 184 -4.89 -7.27 2.93
C THR A 184 -4.75 -8.65 2.32
N TRP A 185 -3.72 -8.83 1.48
CA TRP A 185 -3.44 -10.07 0.77
C TRP A 185 -2.03 -10.57 1.05
N CYS A 186 -1.85 -11.89 0.93
CA CYS A 186 -0.56 -12.56 0.97
C CYS A 186 -0.36 -13.46 -0.23
N GLY A 187 0.86 -13.50 -0.77
CA GLY A 187 1.25 -14.35 -1.88
C GLY A 187 2.73 -14.75 -1.81
N PRO A 188 3.17 -15.75 -2.58
CA PRO A 188 4.56 -16.21 -2.57
C PRO A 188 5.48 -15.21 -3.28
N SER A 189 6.74 -15.13 -2.82
CA SER A 189 7.79 -14.37 -3.51
C SER A 189 8.22 -15.04 -4.82
N THR A 190 8.13 -16.37 -4.88
CA THR A 190 8.45 -17.19 -6.06
C THR A 190 7.72 -18.54 -5.99
N LYS A 191 7.49 -19.17 -7.13
CA LYS A 191 6.97 -20.55 -7.23
C LYS A 191 8.02 -21.56 -7.71
N GLY A 192 9.28 -21.15 -7.73
CA GLY A 192 10.36 -22.07 -8.10
C GLY A 192 10.35 -22.51 -9.56
N GLY A 193 9.90 -21.65 -10.48
CA GLY A 193 9.96 -21.84 -11.91
C GLY A 193 8.60 -21.99 -12.61
N ASP A 194 7.49 -21.88 -11.85
CA ASP A 194 6.16 -21.66 -12.41
C ASP A 194 5.78 -20.18 -12.19
N ASP A 195 4.95 -19.61 -13.04
CA ASP A 195 4.49 -18.24 -12.90
C ASP A 195 3.62 -18.04 -11.66
N ILE A 196 3.75 -16.91 -10.99
CA ILE A 196 2.83 -16.49 -9.95
C ILE A 196 1.56 -15.95 -10.59
N THR A 197 0.41 -16.47 -10.16
CA THR A 197 -0.90 -16.07 -10.68
C THR A 197 -1.76 -15.47 -9.59
N ASN A 198 -2.90 -14.89 -9.95
CA ASN A 198 -3.88 -14.37 -8.98
C ASN A 198 -4.36 -15.44 -7.98
N HIS A 199 -4.33 -16.72 -8.35
CA HIS A 199 -4.72 -17.83 -7.48
C HIS A 199 -3.72 -18.13 -6.37
N ASP A 200 -2.49 -17.67 -6.50
CA ASP A 200 -1.45 -17.85 -5.48
C ASP A 200 -1.58 -16.84 -4.34
N TRP A 201 -2.44 -15.82 -4.55
CA TRP A 201 -2.72 -14.80 -3.55
C TRP A 201 -4.01 -15.11 -2.80
N PHE A 202 -4.00 -14.92 -1.50
CA PHE A 202 -5.14 -15.12 -0.63
C PHE A 202 -5.36 -13.94 0.30
N ARG A 203 -6.63 -13.66 0.58
CA ARG A 203 -7.06 -12.56 1.44
C ARG A 203 -6.91 -12.92 2.91
N VAL A 204 -6.36 -12.01 3.71
CA VAL A 204 -6.17 -12.17 5.16
C VAL A 204 -7.18 -11.34 5.96
N SER A 205 -7.51 -10.14 5.51
CA SER A 205 -8.46 -9.25 6.19
C SER A 205 -9.35 -8.51 5.21
N GLY A 206 -10.31 -7.72 5.73
CA GLY A 206 -11.23 -6.90 4.96
C GLY A 206 -11.00 -5.40 5.18
N GLY A 207 -11.81 -4.56 4.54
CA GLY A 207 -11.71 -3.09 4.57
C GLY A 207 -10.55 -2.59 3.72
N ASP A 208 -10.14 -1.33 3.92
CA ASP A 208 -8.86 -0.85 3.40
C ASP A 208 -7.75 -1.54 4.18
N GLY A 209 -6.87 -2.21 3.47
CA GLY A 209 -5.72 -2.85 4.10
C GLY A 209 -4.56 -1.87 4.24
N PHE A 210 -3.87 -1.93 5.38
CA PHE A 210 -2.71 -1.09 5.66
C PHE A 210 -1.53 -1.91 6.15
N VAL A 211 -1.19 -1.80 7.43
CA VAL A 211 -0.06 -2.54 7.99
C VAL A 211 -0.40 -4.02 8.10
N SER A 212 0.54 -4.86 7.71
CA SER A 212 0.54 -6.29 7.99
C SER A 212 1.87 -6.72 8.59
N GLN A 213 1.85 -7.76 9.42
CA GLN A 213 3.05 -8.37 10.01
C GLN A 213 2.86 -9.87 10.08
N GLN A 214 3.86 -10.63 9.67
CA GLN A 214 3.87 -12.08 9.88
C GLN A 214 4.68 -12.41 11.12
N ASP A 215 4.20 -13.38 11.93
CA ASP A 215 4.97 -13.89 13.06
C ASP A 215 6.19 -14.65 12.52
N PRO A 216 7.43 -14.23 12.85
CA PRO A 216 8.64 -14.87 12.31
C PRO A 216 8.83 -16.31 12.79
N ARG A 217 8.12 -16.74 13.84
CA ARG A 217 8.18 -18.11 14.41
C ARG A 217 7.05 -19.00 13.89
N ASP A 218 5.93 -18.41 13.42
CA ASP A 218 4.75 -19.16 13.00
C ASP A 218 4.19 -18.57 11.68
N PRO A 219 4.55 -19.15 10.54
CA PRO A 219 4.11 -18.64 9.24
C PRO A 219 2.58 -18.75 9.02
N ASN A 220 1.85 -19.42 9.92
CA ASN A 220 0.39 -19.47 9.87
C ASN A 220 -0.27 -18.25 10.56
N ARG A 221 0.50 -17.42 11.27
CA ARG A 221 -0.03 -16.28 12.00
C ARG A 221 0.32 -14.98 11.28
N VAL A 222 -0.72 -14.27 10.82
CA VAL A 222 -0.60 -12.98 10.17
C VAL A 222 -1.42 -11.95 10.93
N TYR A 223 -0.80 -10.84 11.26
CA TYR A 223 -1.45 -9.67 11.84
C TYR A 223 -1.76 -8.68 10.73
N SER A 224 -2.87 -8.00 10.82
CA SER A 224 -3.29 -7.01 9.83
C SER A 224 -4.13 -5.91 10.47
N GLU A 225 -4.02 -4.72 9.91
CA GLU A 225 -4.80 -3.56 10.29
C GLU A 225 -5.67 -3.11 9.11
N SER A 226 -6.86 -2.65 9.41
CA SER A 226 -7.71 -1.88 8.53
C SER A 226 -8.08 -0.56 9.18
N GLN A 227 -8.72 0.33 8.45
CA GLN A 227 -8.97 1.74 8.80
C GLN A 227 -9.12 2.03 10.30
N GLY A 228 -8.31 2.99 10.80
CA GLY A 228 -8.50 3.57 12.12
C GLY A 228 -8.25 2.60 13.28
N GLY A 229 -7.24 1.75 13.16
CA GLY A 229 -6.80 0.87 14.23
C GLY A 229 -7.64 -0.39 14.41
N ASN A 230 -8.35 -0.85 13.37
CA ASN A 230 -9.03 -2.15 13.40
C ASN A 230 -8.01 -3.26 13.14
N MET A 231 -7.28 -3.63 14.16
CA MET A 231 -6.24 -4.65 14.11
C MET A 231 -6.78 -6.04 14.44
N GLY A 232 -6.13 -7.06 13.90
CA GLY A 232 -6.45 -8.46 14.19
C GLY A 232 -5.32 -9.40 13.79
N ARG A 233 -5.38 -10.62 14.28
CA ARG A 233 -4.52 -11.71 13.84
C ARG A 233 -5.34 -12.83 13.23
N SER A 234 -4.87 -13.38 12.15
CA SER A 234 -5.48 -14.47 11.41
C SER A 234 -4.59 -15.70 11.48
N TYR A 235 -5.21 -16.86 11.68
CA TYR A 235 -4.56 -18.17 11.64
C TYR A 235 -4.88 -18.83 10.30
N LEU A 236 -3.92 -18.85 9.38
CA LEU A 236 -4.15 -19.24 7.98
C LEU A 236 -4.64 -20.69 7.83
N ALA A 237 -4.12 -21.60 8.65
CA ALA A 237 -4.49 -23.01 8.59
C ALA A 237 -5.92 -23.30 9.07
N SER A 238 -6.46 -22.55 10.02
CA SER A 238 -7.82 -22.72 10.56
C SER A 238 -8.83 -21.75 9.96
N GLY A 239 -8.38 -20.63 9.38
CA GLY A 239 -9.23 -19.51 8.97
C GLY A 239 -9.78 -18.70 10.14
N GLU A 240 -9.34 -18.99 11.38
CA GLU A 240 -9.76 -18.25 12.56
C GLU A 240 -9.15 -16.84 12.58
N ARG A 241 -9.94 -15.86 12.99
CA ARG A 241 -9.49 -14.48 13.17
C ARG A 241 -9.89 -13.97 14.55
N THR A 242 -8.94 -13.35 15.26
CA THR A 242 -9.15 -12.65 16.52
C THR A 242 -8.90 -11.16 16.28
N SER A 243 -9.90 -10.33 16.57
CA SER A 243 -9.72 -8.88 16.55
C SER A 243 -9.12 -8.42 17.86
N PHE A 244 -8.15 -7.54 17.78
CA PHE A 244 -7.63 -6.75 18.90
C PHE A 244 -7.51 -5.29 18.40
N GLY A 245 -7.12 -4.37 19.15
CA GLY A 245 -6.84 -3.07 18.56
C GLY A 245 -7.36 -1.90 19.35
N ARG A 246 -8.36 -2.10 20.14
CA ARG A 246 -8.80 -1.03 21.05
C ARG A 246 -8.81 -1.58 22.45
N PRO A 247 -8.05 -0.95 23.39
CA PRO A 247 -8.19 -1.27 24.80
C PRO A 247 -9.67 -1.21 25.16
N ASN A 248 -10.18 -2.27 25.77
CA ASN A 248 -11.61 -2.31 26.14
C ASN A 248 -11.83 -1.47 27.41
N TRP A 249 -11.65 -0.15 27.28
CA TRP A 249 -11.94 0.79 28.36
C TRP A 249 -13.38 0.69 28.85
N GLN A 250 -14.32 0.22 28.00
CA GLN A 250 -15.69 -0.06 28.41
C GLN A 250 -15.74 -1.18 29.47
N GLU A 251 -14.84 -2.13 29.42
CA GLU A 251 -14.77 -3.18 30.43
C GLU A 251 -14.21 -2.66 31.75
N SER A 252 -13.16 -1.84 31.74
CA SER A 252 -12.67 -1.14 32.94
C SER A 252 -13.73 -0.21 33.50
N TYR A 253 -14.40 0.56 32.64
CA TYR A 253 -15.54 1.41 33.04
C TYR A 253 -16.68 0.58 33.65
N ARG A 254 -17.02 -0.56 33.07
CA ARG A 254 -18.03 -1.49 33.58
C ARG A 254 -17.64 -2.03 34.96
N VAL A 255 -16.38 -2.40 35.16
CA VAL A 255 -15.86 -2.86 36.48
C VAL A 255 -16.03 -1.77 37.54
N PHE A 256 -15.75 -0.50 37.19
CA PHE A 256 -16.01 0.61 38.09
C PHE A 256 -17.51 0.79 38.37
N GLN A 257 -18.35 0.74 37.33
CA GLN A 257 -19.80 0.85 37.48
C GLN A 257 -20.39 -0.28 38.31
N ASP A 258 -19.96 -1.52 38.08
CA ASP A 258 -20.38 -2.69 38.86
C ASP A 258 -19.94 -2.54 40.34
N SER A 259 -18.72 -2.04 40.58
CA SER A 259 -18.23 -1.76 41.92
C SER A 259 -19.03 -0.65 42.61
N ILE A 260 -19.44 0.39 41.89
CA ILE A 260 -20.32 1.45 42.40
C ILE A 260 -21.71 0.88 42.70
N ALA A 261 -22.26 0.03 41.80
CA ALA A 261 -23.57 -0.58 41.98
C ALA A 261 -23.63 -1.51 43.23
N VAL A 262 -22.53 -2.17 43.57
CA VAL A 262 -22.42 -2.94 44.84
C VAL A 262 -22.49 -2.03 46.07
N LEU A 263 -21.84 -0.87 46.03
CA LEU A 263 -21.79 0.08 47.14
C LEU A 263 -23.01 0.98 47.19
N TRP A 264 -23.68 1.17 46.07
CA TRP A 264 -24.89 2.02 45.93
C TRP A 264 -25.87 1.35 44.96
N PRO A 265 -26.57 0.30 45.42
CA PRO A 265 -27.44 -0.52 44.60
C PRO A 265 -28.66 0.18 44.00
N ASP A 266 -29.12 1.23 44.66
CA ASP A 266 -30.26 2.06 44.19
C ASP A 266 -29.81 3.52 44.09
N SER A 267 -29.35 3.92 42.88
CA SER A 267 -28.90 5.27 42.59
C SER A 267 -29.99 6.34 42.64
N THR A 268 -31.26 5.97 42.79
CA THR A 268 -32.39 6.88 43.01
C THR A 268 -32.48 7.35 44.46
N GLN A 269 -31.83 6.64 45.39
CA GLN A 269 -31.70 6.99 46.76
C GLN A 269 -30.46 7.83 47.02
N PRO A 270 -30.41 8.63 48.11
CA PRO A 270 -29.21 9.35 48.49
C PRO A 270 -28.00 8.41 48.65
N MET A 271 -26.84 8.88 48.19
CA MET A 271 -25.58 8.13 48.29
C MET A 271 -25.27 7.76 49.73
N PRO A 272 -25.02 6.46 50.05
CA PRO A 272 -24.72 6.00 51.41
C PRO A 272 -23.52 6.75 52.00
N SER A 273 -23.67 7.29 53.18
CA SER A 273 -22.61 8.10 53.83
C SER A 273 -21.36 7.31 54.16
N GLU A 274 -21.51 6.04 54.53
CA GLU A 274 -20.42 5.10 54.82
C GLU A 274 -19.58 4.72 53.60
N HIS A 275 -20.13 4.79 52.40
CA HIS A 275 -19.46 4.45 51.16
C HIS A 275 -19.12 5.65 50.31
N ARG A 276 -19.52 6.87 50.70
CA ARG A 276 -19.43 8.08 49.88
C ARG A 276 -18.02 8.33 49.34
N ALA A 277 -17.03 8.30 50.18
CA ALA A 277 -15.64 8.57 49.77
C ALA A 277 -15.14 7.55 48.74
N ARG A 278 -15.52 6.25 48.90
CA ARG A 278 -15.13 5.19 47.99
C ARG A 278 -15.89 5.30 46.64
N ILE A 279 -17.16 5.63 46.68
CA ILE A 279 -17.98 5.84 45.46
C ILE A 279 -17.45 7.02 44.66
N GLN A 280 -17.13 8.13 45.35
CA GLN A 280 -16.54 9.31 44.69
C GLN A 280 -15.17 9.04 44.09
N ASP A 281 -14.31 8.25 44.77
CA ASP A 281 -13.02 7.79 44.26
C ASP A 281 -13.21 6.93 42.96
N LEU A 282 -14.13 5.97 43.00
CA LEU A 282 -14.45 5.14 41.85
C LEU A 282 -15.05 5.96 40.66
N GLN A 283 -15.94 6.91 40.96
CA GLN A 283 -16.49 7.81 39.94
C GLN A 283 -15.41 8.72 39.34
N ALA A 284 -14.52 9.25 40.16
CA ALA A 284 -13.39 10.07 39.70
C ALA A 284 -12.43 9.27 38.83
N ARG A 285 -12.14 8.03 39.19
CA ARG A 285 -11.31 7.12 38.37
C ARG A 285 -12.00 6.78 37.08
N ALA A 286 -13.26 6.38 37.07
CA ALA A 286 -14.03 6.10 35.87
C ALA A 286 -14.07 7.30 34.92
N THR A 287 -14.21 8.51 35.47
CA THR A 287 -14.20 9.76 34.68
C THR A 287 -12.80 10.08 34.16
N ALA A 288 -11.77 9.93 34.99
CA ALA A 288 -10.37 10.15 34.61
C ALA A 288 -9.94 9.14 33.53
N ASP A 289 -10.28 7.86 33.68
CA ASP A 289 -9.96 6.83 32.68
C ASP A 289 -10.70 7.08 31.37
N SER A 290 -11.99 7.46 31.41
CA SER A 290 -12.74 7.77 30.19
C SER A 290 -12.24 9.02 29.47
N ALA A 291 -11.84 10.05 30.22
CA ALA A 291 -11.30 11.29 29.65
C ALA A 291 -9.83 11.15 29.20
N SER A 292 -9.02 10.31 29.88
CA SER A 292 -7.61 10.08 29.54
C SER A 292 -7.41 9.14 28.36
N LEU A 293 -8.44 8.39 27.95
CA LEU A 293 -8.38 7.35 26.92
C LEU A 293 -9.16 7.72 25.65
N GLN A 294 -9.28 9.00 25.30
CA GLN A 294 -9.67 9.38 23.95
C GLN A 294 -8.52 9.04 23.00
N LEU A 295 -8.50 7.78 22.53
CA LEU A 295 -7.54 7.32 21.56
C LEU A 295 -7.99 7.76 20.17
N ARG A 296 -7.13 8.54 19.51
CA ARG A 296 -7.26 8.92 18.11
C ARG A 296 -6.34 8.02 17.31
N TYR A 297 -6.91 7.26 16.39
CA TYR A 297 -6.16 6.38 15.50
C TYR A 297 -6.04 7.02 14.13
N ASN A 298 -4.86 6.93 13.54
CA ASN A 298 -4.67 7.29 12.14
C ASN A 298 -5.47 6.35 11.24
N TRP A 299 -5.79 6.80 10.05
CA TRP A 299 -6.36 5.95 9.00
C TRP A 299 -5.48 4.72 8.75
N ASN A 300 -4.17 4.94 8.57
CA ASN A 300 -3.12 3.94 8.50
C ASN A 300 -2.41 3.88 9.86
N THR A 301 -2.92 3.06 10.77
CA THR A 301 -2.43 2.94 12.14
C THR A 301 -1.15 2.09 12.18
N PRO A 302 -0.02 2.64 12.64
CA PRO A 302 1.21 1.85 12.74
C PRO A 302 1.14 0.85 13.90
N PHE A 303 1.51 -0.39 13.59
CA PHE A 303 1.79 -1.42 14.59
C PHE A 303 2.91 -2.34 14.11
N PHE A 304 3.59 -3.01 15.05
CA PHE A 304 4.60 -4.03 14.73
C PHE A 304 4.74 -5.05 15.85
N LEU A 305 5.30 -6.22 15.51
CA LEU A 305 5.75 -7.22 16.47
C LEU A 305 7.17 -6.87 16.92
N SER A 306 7.45 -6.91 18.24
CA SER A 306 8.79 -6.64 18.73
C SER A 306 9.82 -7.57 18.08
N PRO A 307 10.94 -7.03 17.55
CA PRO A 307 12.02 -7.84 17.01
C PRO A 307 12.72 -8.71 18.10
N HIS A 308 12.51 -8.41 19.37
CA HIS A 308 13.09 -9.14 20.50
C HIS A 308 12.18 -10.25 21.02
N ASP A 309 10.86 -10.03 20.98
CA ASP A 309 9.85 -11.03 21.35
C ASP A 309 8.57 -10.82 20.52
N PRO A 310 8.31 -11.64 19.49
CA PRO A 310 7.12 -11.51 18.63
C PRO A 310 5.76 -11.70 19.32
N ASP A 311 5.72 -12.11 20.59
CA ASP A 311 4.48 -12.10 21.37
C ASP A 311 4.14 -10.68 21.88
N VAL A 312 5.12 -9.77 21.93
CA VAL A 312 4.93 -8.38 22.26
C VAL A 312 4.50 -7.61 21.01
N VAL A 313 3.40 -6.89 21.09
CA VAL A 313 2.86 -6.04 20.02
C VAL A 313 2.87 -4.60 20.47
N TYR A 314 3.45 -3.73 19.66
CA TYR A 314 3.32 -2.29 19.81
C TYR A 314 2.39 -1.74 18.74
N ALA A 315 1.51 -0.84 19.13
CA ALA A 315 0.60 -0.13 18.23
C ALA A 315 0.51 1.34 18.62
N ALA A 316 0.03 2.19 17.73
CA ALA A 316 -0.08 3.60 18.05
C ALA A 316 -1.43 4.21 17.67
N ALA A 317 -1.88 5.08 18.54
CA ALA A 317 -2.94 6.05 18.32
C ALA A 317 -2.32 7.44 18.44
N ASN A 318 -2.89 8.38 19.21
CA ASN A 318 -2.17 9.54 19.75
C ASN A 318 -1.22 9.16 20.90
N ARG A 319 -1.32 7.93 21.38
CA ARG A 319 -0.48 7.30 22.42
C ARG A 319 0.10 6.01 21.87
N VAL A 320 1.27 5.62 22.38
CA VAL A 320 1.82 4.29 22.12
C VAL A 320 1.13 3.30 23.02
N LEU A 321 0.70 2.20 22.42
CA LEU A 321 0.06 1.07 23.07
C LEU A 321 1.00 -0.14 23.01
N LYS A 322 0.99 -0.96 24.05
CA LYS A 322 1.75 -2.21 24.15
C LYS A 322 0.81 -3.36 24.53
N SER A 323 1.06 -4.52 23.99
CA SER A 323 0.52 -5.79 24.47
C SER A 323 1.69 -6.73 24.76
N ASP A 324 1.67 -7.41 25.89
CA ASP A 324 2.64 -8.45 26.24
C ASP A 324 2.18 -9.84 25.73
N TRP A 325 0.97 -9.92 25.17
CA TRP A 325 0.39 -11.15 24.68
C TRP A 325 -0.38 -11.01 23.37
N ARG A 326 0.36 -10.91 22.25
CA ARG A 326 -0.18 -11.03 20.87
C ARG A 326 -1.32 -10.06 20.52
N GLY A 327 -1.42 -8.94 21.20
CA GLY A 327 -2.45 -7.93 21.01
C GLY A 327 -3.67 -8.05 21.93
N ASP A 328 -3.81 -9.12 22.72
CA ASP A 328 -5.02 -9.38 23.52
C ASP A 328 -5.18 -8.46 24.72
N ASP A 329 -4.11 -7.85 25.20
CA ASP A 329 -4.05 -7.04 26.42
C ASP A 329 -3.46 -5.63 26.15
N LEU A 330 -3.80 -4.99 25.05
CA LEU A 330 -3.29 -3.65 24.69
C LEU A 330 -3.56 -2.60 25.79
N TYR A 331 -2.51 -1.91 26.21
CA TYR A 331 -2.56 -0.82 27.19
C TYR A 331 -1.62 0.31 26.80
N PRO A 332 -1.93 1.58 27.19
CA PRO A 332 -1.09 2.72 26.86
C PRO A 332 0.20 2.74 27.69
N ILE A 333 1.33 2.99 27.03
CA ILE A 333 2.66 3.16 27.64
C ILE A 333 3.25 4.55 27.41
N SER A 334 2.45 5.49 26.88
CA SER A 334 2.88 6.88 26.70
C SER A 334 1.79 7.87 27.10
N PRO A 335 2.11 9.15 27.40
CA PRO A 335 1.15 10.24 27.30
C PRO A 335 0.69 10.43 25.85
N ASP A 336 -0.16 11.43 25.59
CA ASP A 336 -0.41 11.94 24.23
C ASP A 336 0.91 12.54 23.71
N LEU A 337 1.42 11.99 22.58
CA LEU A 337 2.70 12.40 21.99
C LEU A 337 2.54 13.43 20.87
N THR A 338 1.32 13.80 20.55
CA THR A 338 0.98 14.79 19.53
C THR A 338 1.02 16.21 20.10
N ARG A 339 0.88 17.22 19.25
CA ARG A 339 0.70 18.61 19.69
C ARG A 339 -0.68 18.84 20.28
N ALA A 340 -1.62 17.93 20.04
CA ALA A 340 -2.99 17.97 20.53
C ALA A 340 -3.73 19.29 20.22
N ASP A 341 -3.55 19.82 18.98
CA ASP A 341 -4.26 21.01 18.53
C ASP A 341 -5.77 20.75 18.50
N ALA A 342 -6.49 21.41 19.40
CA ALA A 342 -7.91 21.15 19.64
C ALA A 342 -8.78 21.53 18.45
N ASP A 343 -8.44 22.55 17.67
CA ASP A 343 -9.21 22.99 16.51
C ASP A 343 -9.03 22.01 15.32
N ALA A 344 -7.80 21.60 15.04
CA ALA A 344 -7.52 20.60 14.02
C ALA A 344 -8.15 19.24 14.35
N ILE A 345 -8.10 18.81 15.61
CA ILE A 345 -8.74 17.59 16.08
C ILE A 345 -10.27 17.69 15.93
N ARG A 346 -10.89 18.80 16.31
CA ARG A 346 -12.33 19.03 16.19
C ARG A 346 -12.78 18.96 14.73
N ILE A 347 -12.06 19.60 13.82
CA ILE A 347 -12.36 19.54 12.38
C ILE A 347 -12.34 18.09 11.89
N SER A 348 -11.34 17.32 12.28
CA SER A 348 -11.17 15.93 11.83
C SER A 348 -12.18 14.96 12.46
N THR A 349 -12.67 15.21 13.67
CA THR A 349 -13.49 14.25 14.43
C THR A 349 -14.98 14.62 14.49
N GLU A 350 -15.32 15.90 14.47
CA GLU A 350 -16.70 16.39 14.67
C GLU A 350 -17.32 16.96 13.39
N GLU A 351 -16.51 17.57 12.53
CA GLU A 351 -16.94 18.17 11.28
C GLU A 351 -16.52 17.25 10.12
N SER A 352 -17.23 16.15 9.92
CA SER A 352 -16.99 15.22 8.82
C SER A 352 -16.96 15.96 7.49
N GLY A 353 -15.84 15.85 6.77
CA GLY A 353 -15.60 16.50 5.49
C GLY A 353 -14.83 17.82 5.59
N GLY A 354 -14.32 18.19 6.78
CA GLY A 354 -13.39 19.30 6.93
C GLY A 354 -12.06 18.99 6.22
N ILE A 355 -11.82 19.61 5.07
CA ILE A 355 -10.56 19.49 4.35
C ILE A 355 -9.66 20.65 4.78
N THR A 356 -8.48 20.32 5.29
CA THR A 356 -7.45 21.27 5.69
C THR A 356 -6.12 20.92 4.99
N PRO A 357 -5.07 21.74 5.10
CA PRO A 357 -3.73 21.35 4.62
C PRO A 357 -3.22 20.05 5.25
N ASP A 358 -3.72 19.68 6.43
CA ASP A 358 -3.25 18.51 7.19
C ASP A 358 -4.14 17.27 7.00
N LEU A 359 -5.37 17.42 6.46
CA LEU A 359 -6.39 16.38 6.38
C LEU A 359 -7.09 16.36 5.03
N THR A 360 -7.41 15.17 4.54
CA THR A 360 -8.23 14.97 3.33
C THR A 360 -9.69 14.61 3.64
N GLY A 361 -10.06 14.51 4.92
CA GLY A 361 -11.39 14.16 5.41
C GLY A 361 -11.56 12.69 5.78
N ALA A 362 -10.58 11.85 5.48
CA ALA A 362 -10.55 10.44 5.89
C ALA A 362 -9.68 10.21 7.14
N GLU A 363 -8.61 10.96 7.28
CA GLU A 363 -7.67 10.84 8.39
C GLU A 363 -8.20 11.53 9.67
N THR A 364 -7.73 11.03 10.79
CA THR A 364 -7.85 11.70 12.08
C THR A 364 -6.54 12.39 12.40
N PHE A 365 -6.57 13.69 12.61
CA PHE A 365 -5.39 14.50 12.90
C PHE A 365 -4.92 14.35 14.36
N ALA A 366 -3.66 14.70 14.59
CA ALA A 366 -2.95 14.55 15.85
C ALA A 366 -2.84 13.07 16.28
N THR A 367 -2.18 12.29 15.44
CA THR A 367 -1.96 10.85 15.62
C THR A 367 -0.50 10.48 15.39
N ILE A 368 -0.07 9.33 15.90
CA ILE A 368 1.24 8.76 15.60
C ILE A 368 1.15 8.05 14.27
N THR A 369 2.04 8.38 13.34
CA THR A 369 2.10 7.86 11.96
C THR A 369 3.27 6.92 11.74
N SER A 370 4.29 6.98 12.58
CA SER A 370 5.43 6.08 12.53
C SER A 370 5.87 5.66 13.92
N LEU A 371 6.02 4.37 14.12
CA LEU A 371 6.45 3.75 15.38
C LEU A 371 7.46 2.65 15.08
N ALA A 372 8.55 2.60 15.84
CA ALA A 372 9.59 1.59 15.67
C ALA A 372 10.31 1.27 16.98
N GLU A 373 10.77 0.03 17.12
CA GLU A 373 11.69 -0.42 18.17
C GLU A 373 13.07 -0.67 17.56
N SER A 374 14.12 -0.30 18.30
CA SER A 374 15.49 -0.62 17.89
C SER A 374 15.71 -2.15 17.87
N PRO A 375 16.18 -2.74 16.76
CA PRO A 375 16.47 -4.18 16.72
C PRO A 375 17.71 -4.56 17.56
N LEU A 376 18.47 -3.58 18.03
CA LEU A 376 19.67 -3.77 18.83
C LEU A 376 19.48 -3.50 20.33
N ALA A 377 18.38 -2.85 20.72
CA ALA A 377 18.13 -2.47 22.10
C ALA A 377 16.64 -2.61 22.44
N ALA A 378 16.30 -3.69 23.15
CA ALA A 378 14.93 -3.95 23.57
C ALA A 378 14.35 -2.80 24.38
N GLY A 379 13.10 -2.41 24.09
CA GLY A 379 12.42 -1.30 24.75
C GLY A 379 12.92 0.09 24.36
N MET A 380 13.83 0.21 23.39
CA MET A 380 14.20 1.50 22.80
C MET A 380 13.24 1.81 21.66
N LEU A 381 12.26 2.65 21.94
CA LEU A 381 11.15 2.99 21.05
C LEU A 381 11.28 4.41 20.49
N TYR A 382 10.83 4.57 19.26
CA TYR A 382 10.73 5.87 18.57
C TYR A 382 9.32 6.06 18.05
N ALA A 383 8.76 7.26 18.21
CA ALA A 383 7.45 7.64 17.70
C ALA A 383 7.51 8.97 16.94
N GLY A 384 6.83 9.04 15.81
CA GLY A 384 6.66 10.24 14.99
C GLY A 384 5.20 10.48 14.68
N THR A 385 4.79 11.74 14.59
CA THR A 385 3.38 12.14 14.47
C THR A 385 3.09 12.86 13.15
N ASP A 386 1.82 12.92 12.76
CA ASP A 386 1.32 13.70 11.61
C ASP A 386 1.49 15.22 11.79
N ASP A 387 1.53 15.70 13.02
CA ASP A 387 1.79 17.09 13.38
C ASP A 387 3.26 17.41 13.68
N GLY A 388 4.17 16.47 13.35
CA GLY A 388 5.62 16.66 13.24
C GLY A 388 6.43 16.47 14.52
N ASN A 389 5.86 15.91 15.57
CA ASN A 389 6.61 15.59 16.79
C ASN A 389 7.43 14.31 16.63
N LEU A 390 8.63 14.30 17.24
CA LEU A 390 9.50 13.13 17.37
C LEU A 390 9.78 12.85 18.85
N TRP A 391 9.65 11.57 19.22
CA TRP A 391 9.85 11.11 20.59
C TRP A 391 10.71 9.85 20.65
N VAL A 392 11.42 9.68 21.75
CA VAL A 392 12.21 8.48 22.05
C VAL A 392 11.96 8.03 23.49
N SER A 393 11.75 6.71 23.67
CA SER A 393 11.82 6.04 24.96
C SER A 393 13.00 5.08 24.97
N ARG A 394 13.67 4.91 26.12
CA ARG A 394 14.78 3.97 26.32
C ARG A 394 14.49 2.89 27.35
N ASP A 395 13.28 2.90 27.89
CA ASP A 395 12.86 2.11 29.03
C ASP A 395 11.45 1.49 28.82
N ASP A 396 11.22 1.05 27.57
CA ASP A 396 9.99 0.35 27.17
C ASP A 396 8.71 1.16 27.44
N GLY A 397 8.79 2.49 27.20
CA GLY A 397 7.68 3.41 27.42
C GLY A 397 7.54 3.94 28.84
N GLY A 398 8.42 3.55 29.77
CA GLY A 398 8.42 4.08 31.14
C GLY A 398 8.63 5.59 31.21
N SER A 399 9.41 6.12 30.27
CA SER A 399 9.58 7.56 30.06
C SER A 399 9.77 7.90 28.59
N TRP A 400 9.34 9.11 28.19
CA TRP A 400 9.45 9.61 26.84
C TRP A 400 10.14 10.96 26.80
N THR A 401 11.10 11.12 25.87
CA THR A 401 11.83 12.36 25.64
C THR A 401 11.47 12.89 24.26
N GLU A 402 10.98 14.12 24.21
CA GLU A 402 10.74 14.82 22.94
C GLU A 402 12.07 15.27 22.32
N VAL A 403 12.25 15.00 21.04
CA VAL A 403 13.47 15.33 20.28
C VAL A 403 13.16 16.17 19.02
N THR A 404 11.93 16.64 18.88
CA THR A 404 11.45 17.43 17.73
C THR A 404 12.32 18.65 17.44
N SER A 405 12.75 19.37 18.49
CA SER A 405 13.58 20.58 18.34
C SER A 405 14.93 20.33 17.64
N ALA A 406 15.41 19.09 17.63
CA ALA A 406 16.66 18.73 16.96
C ALA A 406 16.55 18.71 15.41
N THR A 407 15.35 18.77 14.84
CA THR A 407 15.11 18.88 13.39
C THR A 407 14.98 20.32 12.92
N ALA A 408 15.02 21.30 13.83
CA ALA A 408 14.85 22.72 13.51
C ALA A 408 15.86 23.20 12.45
N GLY A 409 15.35 23.86 11.42
CA GLY A 409 16.17 24.34 10.28
C GLY A 409 16.54 23.26 9.25
N LEU A 410 16.20 22.00 9.50
CA LEU A 410 16.36 20.89 8.55
C LEU A 410 15.02 20.52 7.88
N VAL A 411 13.92 20.63 8.63
CA VAL A 411 12.56 20.32 8.18
C VAL A 411 11.64 21.46 8.62
N PRO A 412 10.64 21.88 7.83
CA PRO A 412 9.63 22.84 8.27
C PRO A 412 8.88 22.33 9.52
N ASP A 413 8.50 23.24 10.41
CA ASP A 413 7.77 22.89 11.63
C ASP A 413 6.40 22.26 11.30
N GLY A 414 6.02 21.23 12.06
CA GLY A 414 4.76 20.52 11.89
C GLY A 414 4.70 19.63 10.66
N THR A 415 5.84 19.23 10.09
CA THR A 415 5.89 18.31 8.95
C THR A 415 5.61 16.87 9.38
N TYR A 416 4.71 16.21 8.66
CA TYR A 416 4.34 14.81 8.85
C TYR A 416 5.57 13.86 8.87
N VAL A 417 5.69 13.02 9.88
CA VAL A 417 6.75 12.01 9.99
C VAL A 417 6.32 10.77 9.21
N SER A 418 6.91 10.54 8.04
CA SER A 418 6.50 9.43 7.17
C SER A 418 7.09 8.09 7.58
N ARG A 419 8.37 8.06 8.04
CA ARG A 419 8.99 6.80 8.52
C ARG A 419 10.10 7.07 9.53
N ILE A 420 10.20 6.18 10.51
CA ILE A 420 11.33 6.06 11.42
C ILE A 420 11.96 4.68 11.23
N GLU A 421 13.27 4.64 11.03
CA GLU A 421 14.05 3.42 10.85
C GLU A 421 15.24 3.41 11.81
N PRO A 422 15.14 2.72 12.95
CA PRO A 422 16.29 2.49 13.82
C PRO A 422 17.33 1.61 13.13
N SER A 423 18.61 1.96 13.30
CA SER A 423 19.71 1.25 12.65
C SER A 423 19.82 -0.19 13.10
N LYS A 424 20.15 -1.06 12.15
CA LYS A 424 20.45 -2.47 12.35
C LYS A 424 21.90 -2.72 12.79
N HIS A 425 22.74 -1.67 12.82
CA HIS A 425 24.18 -1.77 13.09
C HIS A 425 24.65 -0.93 14.28
N VAL A 426 23.93 0.16 14.62
CA VAL A 426 24.31 1.07 15.71
C VAL A 426 23.07 1.44 16.52
N ALA A 427 23.02 1.03 17.78
CA ALA A 427 21.84 1.17 18.64
C ALA A 427 21.29 2.61 18.77
N ASP A 428 22.17 3.63 18.82
CA ASP A 428 21.81 5.04 18.92
C ASP A 428 21.58 5.73 17.56
N ARG A 429 21.73 5.02 16.43
CA ARG A 429 21.45 5.59 15.12
C ARG A 429 20.00 5.39 14.74
N VAL A 430 19.38 6.45 14.22
CA VAL A 430 18.02 6.40 13.67
C VAL A 430 17.93 7.29 12.42
N TYR A 431 17.26 6.77 11.41
CA TYR A 431 16.91 7.51 10.20
C TYR A 431 15.44 7.92 10.27
N VAL A 432 15.13 9.10 9.73
CA VAL A 432 13.76 9.63 9.71
C VAL A 432 13.48 10.28 8.37
N THR A 433 12.34 9.97 7.78
CA THR A 433 11.80 10.66 6.60
C THR A 433 10.56 11.49 6.98
N PHE A 434 10.37 12.58 6.24
CA PHE A 434 9.25 13.48 6.44
C PHE A 434 8.59 13.82 5.10
N ASP A 435 7.30 14.08 5.17
CA ASP A 435 6.45 14.36 4.02
C ASP A 435 5.66 15.67 4.25
N ASN A 436 5.90 16.66 3.41
CA ASN A 436 5.25 17.98 3.49
C ASN A 436 4.41 18.32 2.24
N HIS A 437 4.10 17.32 1.39
CA HIS A 437 3.39 17.54 0.15
C HIS A 437 2.02 18.19 0.34
N ARG A 438 1.33 17.90 1.46
CA ARG A 438 0.02 18.50 1.80
C ARG A 438 0.08 20.03 1.93
N ARG A 439 1.28 20.58 2.18
CA ARG A 439 1.53 22.04 2.23
C ARG A 439 2.19 22.56 0.96
N GLY A 440 2.19 21.74 -0.13
CA GLY A 440 2.78 22.10 -1.42
C GLY A 440 4.32 22.07 -1.44
N ASP A 441 4.95 21.45 -0.45
CA ASP A 441 6.39 21.28 -0.37
C ASP A 441 6.76 19.83 -0.67
N PHE A 442 7.36 19.59 -1.82
CA PHE A 442 7.73 18.27 -2.33
C PHE A 442 9.22 17.95 -2.11
N THR A 443 9.87 18.64 -1.21
CA THR A 443 11.28 18.40 -0.88
C THR A 443 11.44 17.02 -0.22
N PRO A 444 12.36 16.15 -0.66
CA PRO A 444 12.64 14.89 0.03
C PRO A 444 13.42 15.16 1.31
N TYR A 445 12.77 15.04 2.45
CA TYR A 445 13.39 15.18 3.76
C TYR A 445 13.82 13.81 4.28
N VAL A 446 15.14 13.59 4.33
CA VAL A 446 15.75 12.37 4.86
C VAL A 446 16.84 12.77 5.85
N LEU A 447 16.66 12.41 7.11
CA LEU A 447 17.56 12.77 8.19
C LEU A 447 18.17 11.54 8.86
N VAL A 448 19.35 11.69 9.45
CA VAL A 448 19.97 10.71 10.33
C VAL A 448 20.41 11.35 11.64
N SER A 449 20.20 10.64 12.73
CA SER A 449 20.79 10.91 14.04
C SER A 449 21.74 9.78 14.44
N GLU A 450 22.88 10.12 15.00
CA GLU A 450 23.85 9.15 15.53
C GLU A 450 23.78 9.04 17.07
N ASN A 451 22.80 9.71 17.71
CA ASN A 451 22.71 9.85 19.15
C ASN A 451 21.25 9.81 19.66
N ALA A 452 20.45 8.94 19.07
CA ALA A 452 19.05 8.69 19.41
C ALA A 452 18.18 9.96 19.39
N GLY A 453 18.28 10.74 18.31
CA GLY A 453 17.44 11.91 18.08
C GLY A 453 17.90 13.20 18.75
N ARG A 454 18.99 13.20 19.52
CA ARG A 454 19.48 14.44 20.18
C ARG A 454 19.99 15.49 19.20
N SER A 455 20.46 15.07 18.04
CA SER A 455 20.80 15.92 16.90
C SER A 455 20.60 15.17 15.60
N PHE A 456 20.24 15.89 14.55
CA PHE A 456 20.07 15.35 13.21
C PHE A 456 20.95 16.08 12.20
N ARG A 457 21.23 15.42 11.10
CA ARG A 457 21.76 15.98 9.87
C ARG A 457 20.97 15.46 8.67
N SER A 458 20.84 16.27 7.64
CA SER A 458 20.26 15.81 6.37
C SER A 458 21.23 14.85 5.66
N ILE A 459 20.65 13.83 5.05
CA ILE A 459 21.32 12.90 4.12
C ILE A 459 20.58 12.84 2.77
N ALA A 460 19.74 13.83 2.50
CA ALA A 460 19.01 13.92 1.23
C ALA A 460 19.90 14.42 0.06
N SER A 461 21.10 14.88 0.34
CA SER A 461 22.19 15.38 -0.55
C SER A 461 21.74 15.72 -2.00
N ASP A 462 21.79 14.75 -2.89
CA ASP A 462 21.52 14.82 -4.32
C ASP A 462 20.20 14.14 -4.74
N LEU A 463 19.34 13.80 -3.77
CA LEU A 463 17.95 13.44 -4.09
C LEU A 463 17.27 14.61 -4.83
N PRO A 464 16.41 14.33 -5.83
CA PRO A 464 15.82 15.37 -6.66
C PRO A 464 15.00 16.37 -5.86
N THR A 465 15.21 17.65 -6.10
CA THR A 465 14.42 18.76 -5.54
C THR A 465 13.69 19.51 -6.64
N GLY A 466 12.60 20.19 -6.31
CA GLY A 466 11.84 21.01 -7.26
C GLY A 466 10.95 20.21 -8.24
N LYS A 467 10.76 18.91 -7.94
CA LYS A 467 9.78 18.02 -8.57
C LYS A 467 8.96 17.37 -7.46
N PRO A 468 7.75 16.86 -7.75
CA PRO A 468 7.01 16.05 -6.76
C PRO A 468 7.72 14.70 -6.58
N ASP A 469 8.68 14.66 -5.66
CA ASP A 469 9.50 13.48 -5.38
C ASP A 469 9.88 13.42 -3.88
N PHE A 470 8.90 13.59 -3.02
CA PHE A 470 9.08 13.56 -1.57
C PHE A 470 9.26 12.11 -1.04
N ALA A 471 9.89 11.97 0.13
CA ALA A 471 10.28 10.68 0.68
C ALA A 471 9.18 10.06 1.54
N HIS A 472 8.82 8.80 1.24
CA HIS A 472 7.89 8.00 2.03
C HIS A 472 8.59 7.10 3.06
N VAL A 473 9.70 6.48 2.66
CA VAL A 473 10.35 5.43 3.44
C VAL A 473 11.86 5.43 3.25
N ILE A 474 12.57 5.08 4.30
CA ILE A 474 14.00 4.73 4.27
C ILE A 474 14.22 3.36 4.88
N ARG A 475 15.17 2.59 4.36
CA ARG A 475 15.62 1.31 4.92
C ARG A 475 17.14 1.21 4.93
N GLU A 476 17.70 0.77 6.06
CA GLU A 476 19.09 0.36 6.18
C GLU A 476 19.20 -1.14 5.89
N ASP A 477 20.24 -1.56 5.18
CA ASP A 477 20.47 -2.97 4.89
C ASP A 477 20.92 -3.76 6.15
N TRP A 478 20.60 -5.07 6.18
CA TRP A 478 20.94 -5.95 7.31
C TRP A 478 22.42 -6.33 7.38
N VAL A 479 23.12 -6.29 6.25
CA VAL A 479 24.51 -6.78 6.10
C VAL A 479 25.50 -5.64 5.95
N ASN A 480 25.20 -4.66 5.09
CA ASN A 480 26.07 -3.53 4.77
C ASN A 480 25.55 -2.23 5.39
N PRO A 481 26.17 -1.68 6.45
CA PRO A 481 25.74 -0.45 7.11
C PRO A 481 25.83 0.81 6.23
N ASN A 482 26.46 0.73 5.06
CA ASN A 482 26.54 1.83 4.11
C ASN A 482 25.44 1.79 3.04
N LEU A 483 24.75 0.65 2.92
CA LEU A 483 23.71 0.44 1.93
C LEU A 483 22.36 0.89 2.49
N LEU A 484 21.81 1.93 1.88
CA LEU A 484 20.49 2.48 2.22
C LEU A 484 19.60 2.53 0.98
N PHE A 485 18.29 2.42 1.20
CA PHE A 485 17.29 2.60 0.15
C PHE A 485 16.25 3.63 0.61
N VAL A 486 15.82 4.49 -0.31
CA VAL A 486 14.73 5.46 -0.09
C VAL A 486 13.66 5.23 -1.15
N GLY A 487 12.41 5.10 -0.70
CA GLY A 487 11.22 5.13 -1.55
C GLY A 487 10.62 6.53 -1.56
N THR A 488 10.31 7.01 -2.76
CA THR A 488 9.76 8.35 -2.99
C THR A 488 8.45 8.27 -3.81
N ASP A 489 7.85 9.42 -4.08
CA ASP A 489 6.62 9.52 -4.87
C ASP A 489 6.80 9.15 -6.36
N VAL A 490 8.01 9.02 -6.85
CA VAL A 490 8.29 8.67 -8.25
C VAL A 490 9.21 7.47 -8.43
N GLY A 491 9.57 6.78 -7.34
CA GLY A 491 10.40 5.58 -7.43
C GLY A 491 11.28 5.29 -6.22
N ALA A 492 12.42 4.67 -6.47
CA ALA A 492 13.37 4.28 -5.43
C ALA A 492 14.79 4.79 -5.76
N TYR A 493 15.55 5.04 -4.70
CA TYR A 493 16.94 5.44 -4.74
C TYR A 493 17.77 4.54 -3.83
N VAL A 494 19.04 4.34 -4.18
CA VAL A 494 20.02 3.58 -3.41
C VAL A 494 21.23 4.45 -3.07
N SER A 495 21.73 4.31 -1.86
CA SER A 495 23.02 4.87 -1.44
C SER A 495 23.95 3.73 -1.04
N LEU A 496 25.19 3.79 -1.50
CA LEU A 496 26.28 2.85 -1.14
C LEU A 496 27.26 3.46 -0.12
N ASP A 497 27.00 4.68 0.31
CA ASP A 497 27.89 5.49 1.17
C ASP A 497 27.15 6.15 2.36
N ARG A 498 26.08 5.51 2.81
CA ARG A 498 25.26 5.93 3.97
C ARG A 498 24.62 7.31 3.78
N GLY A 499 24.09 7.57 2.58
CA GLY A 499 23.37 8.79 2.25
C GLY A 499 24.25 10.00 1.95
N ALA A 500 25.55 9.80 1.70
CA ALA A 500 26.40 10.87 1.18
C ALA A 500 26.10 11.15 -0.30
N SER A 501 25.70 10.12 -1.06
CA SER A 501 25.19 10.22 -2.42
C SER A 501 24.08 9.22 -2.68
N TRP A 502 23.23 9.49 -3.68
CA TRP A 502 22.08 8.66 -4.05
C TRP A 502 22.04 8.43 -5.56
N ASP A 503 21.89 7.18 -5.94
CA ASP A 503 21.65 6.77 -7.31
C ASP A 503 20.19 6.31 -7.50
N ARG A 504 19.61 6.60 -8.66
CA ARG A 504 18.27 6.13 -8.99
C ARG A 504 18.26 4.61 -9.16
N PHE A 505 17.39 3.92 -8.42
CA PHE A 505 17.30 2.46 -8.42
C PHE A 505 15.97 2.00 -9.05
N MET A 506 15.90 2.08 -10.40
CA MET A 506 14.63 1.96 -11.15
C MET A 506 14.70 0.95 -12.31
N ASN A 507 15.72 0.10 -12.38
CA ASN A 507 15.80 -0.91 -13.46
C ASN A 507 14.59 -1.86 -13.41
N GLY A 508 13.71 -1.77 -14.42
CA GLY A 508 12.47 -2.53 -14.48
C GLY A 508 11.32 -1.96 -13.65
N LEU A 509 11.58 -1.19 -12.62
CA LEU A 509 10.55 -0.53 -11.82
C LEU A 509 9.95 0.65 -12.60
N PRO A 510 8.62 0.72 -12.79
CA PRO A 510 7.99 1.86 -13.44
C PRO A 510 8.05 3.11 -12.55
N THR A 511 7.83 4.28 -13.14
CA THR A 511 7.63 5.52 -12.37
C THR A 511 6.31 5.42 -11.61
N VAL A 512 6.39 5.25 -10.30
CA VAL A 512 5.26 5.01 -9.39
C VAL A 512 5.69 5.34 -7.96
N PRO A 513 4.81 5.80 -7.08
CA PRO A 513 5.12 5.99 -5.68
C PRO A 513 5.54 4.66 -5.01
N VAL A 514 6.62 4.69 -4.25
CA VAL A 514 7.11 3.58 -3.43
C VAL A 514 6.86 3.91 -1.97
N HIS A 515 5.73 3.45 -1.45
CA HIS A 515 5.27 3.77 -0.10
C HIS A 515 5.97 2.96 0.99
N ASP A 516 6.34 1.72 0.68
CA ASP A 516 7.12 0.90 1.63
C ASP A 516 8.20 0.10 0.93
N LEU A 517 9.29 -0.11 1.65
CA LEU A 517 10.42 -0.96 1.29
C LEU A 517 10.68 -1.93 2.42
N GLN A 518 10.99 -3.18 2.09
CA GLN A 518 11.46 -4.18 3.05
C GLN A 518 12.69 -4.90 2.49
N ILE A 519 13.58 -5.32 3.38
CA ILE A 519 14.75 -6.13 2.99
C ILE A 519 14.64 -7.48 3.70
N HIS A 520 14.50 -8.55 2.92
CA HIS A 520 14.44 -9.89 3.49
C HIS A 520 15.84 -10.32 3.98
N PRO A 521 16.04 -10.55 5.30
CA PRO A 521 17.38 -10.67 5.88
C PRO A 521 18.13 -11.93 5.44
N ARG A 522 17.43 -13.03 5.16
CA ARG A 522 18.02 -14.29 4.68
C ARG A 522 18.27 -14.28 3.18
N GLU A 523 17.28 -13.83 2.41
CA GLU A 523 17.37 -13.89 0.94
C GLU A 523 18.16 -12.73 0.36
N GLY A 524 18.36 -11.63 1.10
CA GLY A 524 19.04 -10.44 0.57
C GLY A 524 18.30 -9.86 -0.62
N GLU A 525 16.97 -9.80 -0.51
CA GLU A 525 16.09 -9.24 -1.53
C GLU A 525 15.43 -7.96 -1.00
N LEU A 526 15.42 -6.92 -1.83
CA LEU A 526 14.64 -5.71 -1.61
C LEU A 526 13.24 -5.91 -2.18
N ILE A 527 12.24 -5.66 -1.35
CA ILE A 527 10.83 -5.75 -1.68
C ILE A 527 10.27 -4.33 -1.67
N ALA A 528 9.69 -3.88 -2.78
CA ALA A 528 9.09 -2.56 -2.92
C ALA A 528 7.56 -2.68 -3.03
N GLY A 529 6.85 -2.12 -2.07
CA GLY A 529 5.40 -1.92 -2.09
C GLY A 529 5.10 -0.61 -2.80
N THR A 530 4.50 -0.69 -3.99
CA THR A 530 4.19 0.48 -4.80
C THR A 530 2.73 0.87 -4.67
N HIS A 531 2.48 2.17 -4.76
CA HIS A 531 1.13 2.71 -4.69
C HIS A 531 0.52 2.84 -6.10
N GLY A 532 0.22 1.68 -6.71
CA GLY A 532 -0.42 1.62 -8.03
C GLY A 532 0.11 0.53 -8.98
N ARG A 533 1.30 -0.02 -8.75
CA ARG A 533 1.93 -1.04 -9.62
C ARG A 533 2.35 -2.29 -8.86
N SER A 534 1.59 -2.65 -7.83
CA SER A 534 1.79 -3.88 -7.04
C SER A 534 3.16 -3.95 -6.34
N ILE A 535 3.71 -5.15 -6.15
CA ILE A 535 4.95 -5.42 -5.42
C ILE A 535 6.05 -5.81 -6.39
N TRP A 536 7.25 -5.30 -6.15
CA TRP A 536 8.46 -5.59 -6.92
C TRP A 536 9.53 -6.14 -6.02
N ILE A 537 10.25 -7.16 -6.48
CA ILE A 537 11.32 -7.83 -5.73
C ILE A 537 12.59 -7.86 -6.57
N VAL A 538 13.73 -7.57 -5.95
CA VAL A 538 15.04 -7.61 -6.59
C VAL A 538 16.10 -8.14 -5.63
N ASP A 539 17.00 -9.00 -6.12
CA ASP A 539 18.17 -9.45 -5.38
C ASP A 539 19.18 -8.30 -5.21
N ILE A 540 19.53 -8.01 -3.94
CA ILE A 540 20.51 -6.98 -3.58
C ILE A 540 21.78 -7.55 -2.95
N LYS A 541 21.98 -8.87 -2.92
CA LYS A 541 23.21 -9.48 -2.39
C LYS A 541 24.48 -8.97 -3.03
N PRO A 542 24.54 -8.70 -4.32
CA PRO A 542 25.71 -8.06 -4.92
C PRO A 542 25.97 -6.66 -4.34
N LEU A 543 24.93 -5.87 -4.07
CA LEU A 543 25.06 -4.54 -3.44
C LEU A 543 25.50 -4.64 -1.98
N GLN A 544 25.07 -5.69 -1.26
CA GLN A 544 25.53 -5.93 0.12
C GLN A 544 27.04 -6.16 0.21
N GLN A 545 27.65 -6.74 -0.84
CA GLN A 545 29.08 -7.01 -0.96
C GLN A 545 29.85 -5.86 -1.64
N PHE A 546 29.12 -4.88 -2.21
CA PHE A 546 29.72 -3.80 -2.97
C PHE A 546 30.54 -2.87 -2.05
N SER A 547 31.77 -2.59 -2.44
CA SER A 547 32.71 -1.78 -1.67
C SER A 547 33.68 -1.05 -2.60
N GLN A 548 34.40 -0.07 -2.05
CA GLN A 548 35.47 0.61 -2.83
C GLN A 548 36.49 -0.38 -3.39
N THR A 549 36.82 -1.46 -2.67
CA THR A 549 37.73 -2.51 -3.15
C THR A 549 37.17 -3.20 -4.40
N VAL A 550 35.85 -3.43 -4.49
CA VAL A 550 35.21 -4.00 -5.69
C VAL A 550 35.26 -3.01 -6.85
N VAL A 551 34.98 -1.72 -6.59
CA VAL A 551 35.02 -0.67 -7.61
C VAL A 551 36.40 -0.54 -8.22
N ASP A 552 37.46 -0.65 -7.40
CA ASP A 552 38.85 -0.50 -7.81
C ASP A 552 39.45 -1.78 -8.45
N ALA A 553 38.74 -2.91 -8.38
CA ALA A 553 39.16 -4.17 -8.96
C ALA A 553 38.93 -4.21 -10.48
N ASP A 554 39.85 -4.82 -11.24
CA ASP A 554 39.68 -5.08 -12.67
C ASP A 554 38.50 -6.00 -12.93
N ALA A 555 38.34 -7.03 -12.08
CA ALA A 555 37.20 -7.95 -12.08
C ALA A 555 36.91 -8.44 -10.65
N HIS A 556 35.63 -8.69 -10.36
CA HIS A 556 35.18 -9.29 -9.11
C HIS A 556 33.98 -10.18 -9.35
N LEU A 557 33.98 -11.40 -8.80
CA LEU A 557 32.83 -12.30 -8.76
C LEU A 557 32.22 -12.22 -7.36
N PHE A 558 30.94 -11.83 -7.30
CA PHE A 558 30.23 -11.78 -6.03
C PHE A 558 29.87 -13.20 -5.54
N ASP A 559 29.86 -13.40 -4.23
CA ASP A 559 29.38 -14.64 -3.65
C ASP A 559 27.90 -14.83 -4.02
N PRO A 560 27.54 -15.91 -4.73
CA PRO A 560 26.16 -16.11 -5.16
C PRO A 560 25.24 -16.47 -3.99
N ALA A 561 23.96 -16.15 -4.13
CA ALA A 561 22.94 -16.66 -3.23
C ALA A 561 22.88 -18.19 -3.28
N PRO A 562 22.53 -18.88 -2.17
CA PRO A 562 22.20 -20.29 -2.23
C PRO A 562 21.08 -20.54 -3.25
N ALA A 563 21.34 -21.39 -4.24
CA ALA A 563 20.35 -21.74 -5.22
C ALA A 563 19.51 -22.92 -4.74
N HIS A 564 18.17 -22.77 -4.85
CA HIS A 564 17.25 -23.82 -4.50
C HIS A 564 16.89 -24.68 -5.73
N GLN A 565 17.08 -25.97 -5.64
CA GLN A 565 16.60 -26.90 -6.64
C GLN A 565 15.19 -27.37 -6.26
N TYR A 566 14.18 -26.80 -6.92
CA TYR A 566 12.80 -27.23 -6.73
C TYR A 566 12.52 -28.53 -7.47
N GLY A 567 11.97 -29.53 -6.78
CA GLY A 567 11.41 -30.72 -7.42
C GLY A 567 10.20 -30.32 -8.29
N MET A 568 10.12 -30.84 -9.52
CA MET A 568 8.91 -30.65 -10.32
C MET A 568 7.75 -31.35 -9.60
N ALA A 569 6.72 -30.59 -9.24
CA ALA A 569 5.44 -31.20 -8.89
C ALA A 569 4.90 -31.93 -10.13
N PRO A 570 4.36 -33.17 -9.98
CA PRO A 570 3.80 -33.91 -11.09
C PRO A 570 2.39 -33.37 -11.44
N THR A 571 2.27 -32.07 -11.61
CA THR A 571 1.04 -31.41 -12.02
C THR A 571 1.10 -31.20 -13.51
N GLY A 572 0.13 -31.75 -14.23
CA GLY A 572 -0.15 -31.29 -15.59
C GLY A 572 -0.32 -29.78 -15.56
N GLY A 573 0.32 -29.06 -16.48
CA GLY A 573 0.38 -27.60 -16.49
C GLY A 573 -0.99 -26.99 -16.23
N GLU A 574 -1.06 -25.99 -15.37
CA GLU A 574 -2.27 -25.22 -15.17
C GLU A 574 -2.61 -24.51 -16.49
N PHE A 575 -3.77 -24.82 -17.04
CA PHE A 575 -4.31 -24.06 -18.14
C PHE A 575 -4.87 -22.77 -17.57
N THR A 576 -4.04 -21.74 -17.48
CA THR A 576 -4.49 -20.40 -17.18
C THR A 576 -5.33 -19.90 -18.34
N ALA A 577 -6.64 -19.76 -18.12
CA ALA A 577 -7.52 -19.12 -19.08
C ALA A 577 -7.14 -17.64 -19.25
N GLN A 578 -7.67 -16.95 -20.26
CA GLN A 578 -7.36 -15.55 -20.59
C GLN A 578 -7.63 -14.52 -19.48
N HIS A 579 -8.14 -14.93 -18.32
CA HIS A 579 -8.53 -14.07 -17.20
C HIS A 579 -7.50 -14.03 -16.07
N TYR A 580 -6.32 -14.60 -16.27
CA TYR A 580 -5.29 -14.62 -15.26
C TYR A 580 -4.13 -13.73 -15.66
N PHE A 581 -3.73 -12.85 -14.73
CA PHE A 581 -2.45 -12.20 -14.79
C PHE A 581 -1.42 -13.16 -14.20
N ALA A 582 -0.36 -13.44 -14.96
CA ALA A 582 0.74 -14.28 -14.55
C ALA A 582 2.03 -13.46 -14.57
N VAL A 583 2.81 -13.55 -13.50
CA VAL A 583 4.11 -12.91 -13.36
C VAL A 583 5.18 -13.98 -13.41
N PRO A 584 6.16 -13.88 -14.34
CA PRO A 584 7.25 -14.83 -14.39
C PRO A 584 8.06 -14.78 -13.08
N THR A 585 8.44 -15.98 -12.61
CA THR A 585 9.38 -16.10 -11.51
C THR A 585 10.82 -16.05 -12.02
N PRO A 586 11.82 -15.77 -11.16
CA PRO A 586 13.21 -15.83 -11.55
C PRO A 586 13.59 -17.18 -12.16
N ASP A 587 14.54 -17.19 -13.09
CA ASP A 587 15.06 -18.39 -13.70
C ASP A 587 15.54 -19.39 -12.64
N ARG A 588 15.29 -20.68 -12.88
CA ARG A 588 15.78 -21.75 -11.99
C ARG A 588 17.30 -21.84 -12.11
N GLY A 589 17.97 -21.76 -10.99
CA GLY A 589 19.43 -21.91 -10.96
C GLY A 589 20.13 -21.01 -9.97
N ALA A 590 21.43 -20.88 -10.13
CA ALA A 590 22.27 -19.95 -9.40
C ALA A 590 22.54 -18.71 -10.26
N THR A 591 22.16 -17.56 -9.79
CA THR A 591 22.55 -16.29 -10.42
C THR A 591 23.96 -15.95 -9.99
N LEU A 592 24.88 -15.88 -10.96
CA LEU A 592 26.26 -15.53 -10.78
C LEU A 592 26.45 -14.07 -11.23
N THR A 593 26.64 -13.16 -10.27
CA THR A 593 26.83 -11.73 -10.54
C THR A 593 28.31 -11.41 -10.46
N TYR A 594 28.82 -10.59 -11.40
CA TYR A 594 30.19 -10.16 -11.47
C TYR A 594 30.31 -8.69 -11.84
N TRP A 595 31.42 -8.09 -11.43
CA TRP A 595 31.83 -6.73 -11.75
C TRP A 595 33.03 -6.73 -12.65
N LEU A 596 33.04 -5.88 -13.68
CA LEU A 596 34.20 -5.56 -14.49
C LEU A 596 34.54 -4.07 -14.35
N GLY A 597 35.70 -3.74 -13.82
CA GLY A 597 36.17 -2.34 -13.65
C GLY A 597 36.53 -1.68 -14.97
N GLN A 598 36.81 -2.46 -16.00
CA GLN A 598 37.15 -2.03 -17.36
C GLN A 598 36.59 -3.03 -18.38
N GLU A 599 36.51 -2.62 -19.64
CA GLU A 599 36.17 -3.50 -20.75
C GLU A 599 37.28 -4.53 -20.98
N ALA A 600 36.94 -5.79 -21.21
CA ALA A 600 37.81 -6.89 -21.53
C ALA A 600 37.59 -7.36 -22.98
N GLU A 601 38.62 -8.03 -23.57
CA GLU A 601 38.45 -8.62 -24.91
C GLU A 601 37.45 -9.78 -24.89
N ASP A 602 37.51 -10.62 -23.83
CA ASP A 602 36.59 -11.72 -23.55
C ASP A 602 36.43 -11.91 -22.03
N ALA A 603 35.36 -12.55 -21.63
CA ALA A 603 35.09 -12.96 -20.27
C ALA A 603 34.31 -14.27 -20.24
N SER A 604 34.64 -15.15 -19.33
CA SER A 604 33.89 -16.39 -19.11
C SER A 604 33.76 -16.71 -17.63
N ILE A 605 32.69 -17.41 -17.27
CA ILE A 605 32.48 -17.94 -15.92
C ILE A 605 32.45 -19.46 -16.02
N THR A 606 33.26 -20.13 -15.17
CA THR A 606 33.32 -21.58 -15.09
C THR A 606 32.96 -22.04 -13.68
N VAL A 607 32.07 -23.03 -13.58
CA VAL A 607 31.71 -23.71 -12.34
C VAL A 607 32.39 -25.06 -12.30
N THR A 608 33.15 -25.32 -11.23
CA THR A 608 33.86 -26.57 -11.03
C THR A 608 33.35 -27.28 -9.77
N ALA A 609 33.29 -28.61 -9.82
CA ALA A 609 33.05 -29.42 -8.63
C ALA A 609 34.26 -29.38 -7.69
N ALA A 610 34.13 -29.84 -6.46
CA ALA A 610 35.18 -29.84 -5.43
C ALA A 610 36.39 -30.67 -5.81
N ASP A 611 36.25 -31.64 -6.73
CA ASP A 611 37.37 -32.45 -7.28
C ASP A 611 38.04 -31.81 -8.49
N GLY A 612 37.61 -30.61 -8.89
CA GLY A 612 38.17 -29.86 -10.04
C GLY A 612 37.50 -30.18 -11.39
N THR A 613 36.46 -31.04 -11.40
CA THR A 613 35.72 -31.35 -12.64
C THR A 613 34.90 -30.13 -13.06
N GLU A 614 35.07 -29.70 -14.32
CA GLU A 614 34.24 -28.63 -14.88
C GLU A 614 32.78 -29.10 -15.03
N MET A 615 31.91 -28.44 -14.36
CA MET A 615 30.45 -28.71 -14.40
C MET A 615 29.76 -27.87 -15.46
N TRP A 616 30.18 -26.62 -15.63
CA TRP A 616 29.56 -25.68 -16.56
C TRP A 616 30.54 -24.55 -16.87
N SER A 617 30.48 -24.03 -18.08
CA SER A 617 31.23 -22.84 -18.51
C SER A 617 30.40 -22.07 -19.53
N GLN A 618 30.46 -20.75 -19.47
CA GLN A 618 29.77 -19.87 -20.41
C GLN A 618 30.58 -18.58 -20.62
N ASP A 619 30.67 -18.17 -21.91
CA ASP A 619 31.14 -16.83 -22.24
C ASP A 619 30.08 -15.81 -21.81
N VAL A 620 30.54 -14.71 -21.19
CA VAL A 620 29.68 -13.70 -20.59
C VAL A 620 30.03 -12.30 -21.10
N THR A 621 29.18 -11.31 -20.78
CA THR A 621 29.40 -9.92 -21.18
C THR A 621 30.75 -9.39 -20.67
N ALA A 622 31.54 -8.82 -21.55
CA ALA A 622 32.90 -8.33 -21.25
C ALA A 622 33.00 -6.79 -21.11
N THR A 623 31.88 -6.08 -21.17
CA THR A 623 31.82 -4.62 -20.99
C THR A 623 31.98 -4.23 -19.52
N ARG A 624 32.52 -3.02 -19.27
CA ARG A 624 32.58 -2.48 -17.91
C ARG A 624 31.20 -2.41 -17.25
N GLY A 625 31.11 -2.77 -15.98
CA GLY A 625 29.88 -2.70 -15.19
C GLY A 625 29.58 -3.97 -14.43
N MET A 626 28.38 -4.00 -13.82
CA MET A 626 27.84 -5.16 -13.11
C MET A 626 26.96 -5.97 -14.06
N HIS A 627 27.20 -7.28 -14.14
CA HIS A 627 26.50 -8.21 -15.00
C HIS A 627 26.13 -9.47 -14.23
N SER A 628 25.17 -10.23 -14.75
CA SER A 628 24.78 -11.52 -14.18
C SER A 628 24.51 -12.55 -15.27
N VAL A 629 24.70 -13.82 -14.90
CA VAL A 629 24.34 -14.98 -15.72
C VAL A 629 23.76 -16.06 -14.80
N THR A 630 22.80 -16.82 -15.29
CA THR A 630 22.18 -17.90 -14.51
C THR A 630 22.71 -19.26 -14.94
N TRP A 631 23.27 -20.00 -13.97
CA TRP A 631 23.60 -21.41 -14.14
C TRP A 631 22.43 -22.28 -13.61
N ASN A 632 21.92 -23.17 -14.45
CA ASN A 632 20.74 -24.00 -14.18
C ASN A 632 20.99 -25.21 -13.25
N LEU A 633 22.13 -25.23 -12.55
CA LEU A 633 22.60 -26.32 -11.64
C LEU A 633 22.77 -27.69 -12.34
N ARG A 634 22.92 -27.69 -13.64
CA ARG A 634 23.18 -28.92 -14.39
C ARG A 634 24.61 -28.91 -14.90
N GLY A 635 25.28 -30.05 -14.75
CA GLY A 635 26.56 -30.30 -15.37
C GLY A 635 26.40 -30.65 -16.86
N GLN A 636 27.52 -30.81 -17.54
CA GLN A 636 27.51 -31.40 -18.87
C GLN A 636 26.96 -32.82 -18.77
N SER A 637 25.93 -33.13 -19.55
CA SER A 637 25.37 -34.47 -19.57
C SER A 637 26.38 -35.41 -20.20
N GLU A 638 26.88 -36.42 -19.47
CA GLU A 638 27.56 -37.53 -20.10
C GLU A 638 26.59 -38.19 -21.09
N PRO A 639 27.05 -38.49 -22.30
CA PRO A 639 26.22 -39.21 -23.23
C PRO A 639 25.84 -40.57 -22.64
N ILE A 640 24.57 -40.79 -22.36
CA ILE A 640 24.08 -42.09 -21.92
C ILE A 640 24.44 -43.07 -23.03
N PRO A 641 25.23 -44.13 -22.76
CA PRO A 641 25.59 -45.11 -23.80
C PRO A 641 24.32 -45.87 -24.23
N LEU A 642 23.76 -45.41 -25.31
CA LEU A 642 22.57 -46.06 -25.89
C LEU A 642 22.92 -47.45 -26.43
N SER A 643 22.09 -48.40 -26.16
CA SER A 643 22.16 -49.72 -26.81
C SER A 643 22.04 -49.60 -28.34
N PRO A 644 22.49 -50.56 -29.10
CA PRO A 644 22.37 -50.50 -30.56
C PRO A 644 20.94 -50.34 -31.07
N SER A 645 19.93 -50.80 -30.34
CA SER A 645 18.52 -50.59 -30.66
C SER A 645 18.06 -49.16 -30.36
N GLU A 646 18.37 -48.64 -29.16
CA GLU A 646 18.04 -47.27 -28.77
C GLU A 646 18.72 -46.25 -29.67
N ARG A 647 19.97 -46.52 -30.08
CA ARG A 647 20.68 -45.66 -31.03
C ARG A 647 20.02 -45.64 -32.41
N ARG A 648 19.52 -46.76 -32.90
CA ARG A 648 18.77 -46.83 -34.17
C ARG A 648 17.43 -46.06 -34.04
N ASP A 649 16.73 -46.24 -32.95
CA ASP A 649 15.45 -45.59 -32.71
C ASP A 649 15.62 -44.07 -32.53
N SER A 650 16.65 -43.64 -31.81
CA SER A 650 16.95 -42.19 -31.65
C SER A 650 17.35 -41.54 -32.98
N ILE A 651 18.14 -42.20 -33.81
CA ILE A 651 18.53 -41.73 -35.16
C ILE A 651 17.26 -41.60 -36.05
N ALA A 652 16.39 -42.60 -36.02
CA ALA A 652 15.13 -42.59 -36.79
C ALA A 652 14.22 -41.46 -36.34
N ILE A 653 14.10 -41.20 -35.02
CA ILE A 653 13.32 -40.09 -34.45
C ILE A 653 13.91 -38.74 -34.87
N VAL A 654 15.22 -38.56 -34.76
CA VAL A 654 15.88 -37.31 -35.16
C VAL A 654 15.74 -37.05 -36.66
N GLN A 655 15.88 -38.09 -37.51
CA GLN A 655 15.64 -37.95 -38.93
C GLN A 655 14.21 -37.52 -39.24
N ARG A 656 13.24 -38.14 -38.59
CA ARG A 656 11.82 -37.80 -38.78
C ARG A 656 11.50 -36.38 -38.29
N LEU A 657 12.09 -35.93 -37.19
CA LEU A 657 11.94 -34.57 -36.70
C LEU A 657 12.57 -33.52 -37.65
N ARG A 658 13.68 -33.85 -38.30
CA ARG A 658 14.26 -33.01 -39.35
C ARG A 658 13.37 -32.93 -40.59
N GLU A 659 12.89 -34.06 -41.09
CA GLU A 659 11.95 -34.11 -42.22
C GLU A 659 10.67 -33.28 -41.95
N VAL A 660 10.12 -33.38 -40.74
CA VAL A 660 8.96 -32.57 -40.32
C VAL A 660 9.34 -31.09 -40.19
N GLY A 661 10.51 -30.81 -39.63
CA GLY A 661 11.00 -29.44 -39.52
C GLY A 661 11.21 -28.79 -40.89
N ASP A 662 11.87 -29.48 -41.79
CA ASP A 662 12.11 -29.01 -43.16
C ASP A 662 10.80 -28.80 -43.92
N SER A 663 9.82 -29.72 -43.79
CA SER A 663 8.52 -29.55 -44.40
C SER A 663 7.68 -28.38 -43.88
N LEU A 664 7.85 -28.01 -42.59
CA LEU A 664 7.21 -26.84 -42.01
C LEU A 664 7.87 -25.53 -42.45
N VAL A 665 9.19 -25.53 -42.64
CA VAL A 665 9.93 -24.39 -43.21
C VAL A 665 9.53 -24.16 -44.66
N ASP A 666 9.43 -25.25 -45.47
CA ASP A 666 8.98 -25.19 -46.88
C ASP A 666 7.53 -24.73 -47.02
N ALA A 667 6.67 -25.01 -46.01
CA ALA A 667 5.29 -24.53 -45.98
C ALA A 667 5.16 -23.06 -45.54
N GLY A 668 6.26 -22.36 -45.16
CA GLY A 668 6.26 -20.97 -44.75
C GLY A 668 5.72 -20.74 -43.34
N GLU A 669 5.63 -21.77 -42.54
CA GLU A 669 5.26 -21.65 -41.12
C GLU A 669 6.50 -21.29 -40.31
N ASN A 670 6.58 -20.04 -39.87
CA ASN A 670 7.59 -19.59 -38.93
C ASN A 670 7.36 -20.25 -37.55
N ARG A 671 8.36 -20.90 -37.05
CA ARG A 671 8.41 -21.39 -35.69
C ARG A 671 9.11 -20.38 -34.76
#